data_ea78c3ff69305e95c2aacf1e88f013e5
#
_entry.id   ea78c3ff69305e95c2aacf1e88f013e5
#
_cell.length_a   1.000
_cell.length_b   1.000
_cell.length_c   1.000
_cell.angle_alpha   90.00
_cell.angle_beta   90.00
_cell.angle_gamma   90.00
#
_symmetry.space_group_name_H-M   'P 1'
#
loop_
_entity.id
_entity.type
_entity.pdbx_description
1 polymer ?
#
loop_
_entity_poly.entity_id
_entity_poly.type
_entity_poly.pdbx_seq_one_letter_code
_entity_poly.pdbx_strand_id
1 'polypeptide(L)'
;MKKIIFSSILALGFLASCADLDIAPKGMMTEDDLLSNDAGMEIYMSEIYSNLPLEDFKYLPQRGHNRNGWLVSKGVEGTGEGVGRDGIVTAFTGEEDQYWGAAFTTLRKINTLIEDLPNYQGNYSSIAFNDYVGHAYFLRAYIFTQMAMRYGGIPLVTKVINYPGDSELEVPRSTEEETWDQILSDYDKAIELMSNQSVKRGYANRSVALAYKASAMLYAGSVAKYNQTVDGNLTGFGSKTGVRVMGFAPDSWESASKRYFAEAYKAANTLISEGRYSLHKSKWSATDPDAQFENLVDMLADANSSEHLWVREYVYPTLTHGYDGYNSPYMMNYSYPAHSPLSCGTCPTADFVELFDGFDRYPDGTLKVTTGDNIMEGEYVMYDKPLDFFKNAEPRLRAQVIFPGDKFADGVVDMWAGSYIGSLPVTHLMNDYSYGNAPQSFTESKYGDDLVLSNSPTEVKYVTDYTGNEHLATGPCGPYRGWGESGVTGLVTRKWLDPNFRGGREGVCDQPYILMRYAEVLLDAAEAAVELSMAGVSSPDGSNMLEVATQAIKDIRERAGADQLTKSLTGDEASRNIVRRERRKELAFEHQAKWDLRRWRVQHYEGRDGFWGEIRNKDSFSNGNNYRFRGLYPFYCAANGKYFFDTHFQNMSDKQLSYNQVDYYFSIPGGEVVKSSVIDQQPNR
;
A
#
# COMPACT_ATOMS: atom_id res chain seq x y z
N MET A 1 -48.36 44.79 53.83
CA MET A 1 -47.38 45.60 53.10
C MET A 1 -45.96 45.05 53.21
N LYS A 2 -45.44 44.59 54.34
CA LYS A 2 -44.06 44.09 54.48
C LYS A 2 -43.76 42.81 53.72
N LYS A 3 -44.72 41.94 53.42
CA LYS A 3 -44.49 40.70 52.59
C LYS A 3 -44.42 40.92 51.08
N ILE A 4 -45.05 42.01 50.57
CA ILE A 4 -45.04 42.35 49.15
C ILE A 4 -43.68 43.00 48.75
N ILE A 5 -43.08 43.79 49.66
CA ILE A 5 -41.84 44.45 49.49
C ILE A 5 -40.66 43.41 49.39
N PHE A 6 -40.76 42.36 50.23
CA PHE A 6 -39.72 41.28 50.18
C PHE A 6 -39.77 40.43 48.91
N SER A 7 -40.98 40.20 48.38
CA SER A 7 -41.13 39.47 47.10
C SER A 7 -40.67 40.30 45.88
N SER A 8 -40.82 41.63 45.94
CA SER A 8 -40.38 42.52 44.86
C SER A 8 -38.86 42.72 44.82
N ILE A 9 -38.17 42.66 45.95
CA ILE A 9 -36.73 42.74 46.04
C ILE A 9 -36.09 41.41 45.60
N LEU A 10 -36.72 40.27 45.85
CA LEU A 10 -36.25 38.97 45.40
C LEU A 10 -36.42 38.79 43.87
N ALA A 11 -37.47 39.39 43.25
CA ALA A 11 -37.71 39.33 41.82
C ALA A 11 -36.75 40.27 41.02
N LEU A 12 -36.29 41.39 41.61
CA LEU A 12 -35.28 42.23 40.98
C LEU A 12 -33.86 41.64 41.06
N GLY A 13 -33.59 40.75 42.03
CA GLY A 13 -32.29 40.05 42.12
C GLY A 13 -32.08 38.98 41.06
N PHE A 14 -33.14 38.43 40.46
CA PHE A 14 -33.06 37.45 39.39
C PHE A 14 -32.92 38.06 37.96
N LEU A 15 -33.17 39.36 37.79
CA LEU A 15 -33.02 40.04 36.51
C LEU A 15 -31.63 40.63 36.31
N ALA A 16 -30.76 40.63 37.32
CA ALA A 16 -29.37 41.10 37.22
C ALA A 16 -28.37 39.95 36.96
N SER A 17 -28.81 38.70 36.81
CA SER A 17 -27.96 37.52 36.64
C SER A 17 -27.79 37.09 35.16
N CYS A 18 -28.23 37.93 34.23
CA CYS A 18 -28.06 37.66 32.80
C CYS A 18 -27.08 38.65 32.12
N ALA A 19 -26.10 39.17 32.86
CA ALA A 19 -24.99 39.86 32.27
C ALA A 19 -23.76 38.96 32.38
N ASP A 20 -23.17 38.62 31.25
CA ASP A 20 -21.97 37.81 31.01
C ASP A 20 -22.13 36.27 31.06
N LEU A 21 -22.91 35.74 30.13
CA LEU A 21 -22.83 34.35 29.74
C LEU A 21 -21.87 34.13 28.52
N ASP A 22 -21.17 35.18 28.10
CA ASP A 22 -20.15 35.14 27.07
C ASP A 22 -18.71 35.04 27.62
N ILE A 23 -18.58 34.41 28.80
CA ILE A 23 -17.24 34.04 29.28
C ILE A 23 -16.86 32.78 28.47
N ALA A 24 -15.95 32.97 27.51
CA ALA A 24 -15.31 31.84 26.84
C ALA A 24 -14.80 30.86 27.93
N PRO A 25 -15.05 29.54 27.79
CA PRO A 25 -14.61 28.57 28.78
C PRO A 25 -13.11 28.74 29.06
N LYS A 26 -12.76 29.03 30.31
CA LYS A 26 -11.36 29.15 30.72
C LYS A 26 -10.67 27.81 30.44
N GLY A 27 -9.84 27.76 29.38
CA GLY A 27 -9.11 26.58 28.97
C GLY A 27 -9.36 26.13 27.53
N MET A 28 -10.26 26.77 26.78
CA MET A 28 -10.31 26.61 25.33
C MET A 28 -9.35 27.62 24.70
N MET A 29 -8.39 27.12 23.94
CA MET A 29 -7.53 27.96 23.09
C MET A 29 -8.38 28.49 21.93
N THR A 30 -8.32 29.79 21.70
CA THR A 30 -8.97 30.42 20.54
C THR A 30 -8.10 30.21 19.32
N GLU A 31 -8.64 30.45 18.14
CA GLU A 31 -7.88 30.45 16.89
C GLU A 31 -6.75 31.48 16.91
N ASP A 32 -7.01 32.65 17.51
CA ASP A 32 -6.00 33.69 17.73
C ASP A 32 -4.83 33.19 18.62
N ASP A 33 -5.13 32.45 19.70
CA ASP A 33 -4.11 31.83 20.53
C ASP A 33 -3.24 30.81 19.77
N LEU A 34 -3.83 30.10 18.79
CA LEU A 34 -3.16 29.08 18.00
C LEU A 34 -2.33 29.67 16.86
N LEU A 35 -2.82 30.72 16.17
CA LEU A 35 -2.19 31.26 14.97
C LEU A 35 -1.23 32.40 15.26
N SER A 36 -1.21 32.97 16.48
CA SER A 36 -0.42 34.16 16.78
C SER A 36 1.03 33.92 17.21
N ASN A 37 1.44 32.68 17.43
CA ASN A 37 2.77 32.36 17.90
C ASN A 37 3.20 30.91 17.58
N ASP A 38 4.53 30.65 17.60
CA ASP A 38 5.10 29.33 17.24
C ASP A 38 4.56 28.16 18.10
N ALA A 39 4.31 28.37 19.40
CA ALA A 39 3.81 27.31 20.27
C ALA A 39 2.36 26.92 19.94
N GLY A 40 1.52 27.91 19.64
CA GLY A 40 0.16 27.70 19.17
C GLY A 40 0.17 27.01 17.79
N MET A 41 1.00 27.48 16.87
CA MET A 41 1.15 26.85 15.55
C MET A 41 1.62 25.40 15.63
N GLU A 42 2.52 25.07 16.57
CA GLU A 42 2.92 23.67 16.75
C GLU A 42 1.75 22.78 17.17
N ILE A 43 0.88 23.27 18.04
CA ILE A 43 -0.35 22.56 18.44
C ILE A 43 -1.29 22.40 17.24
N TYR A 44 -1.51 23.49 16.49
CA TYR A 44 -2.40 23.47 15.31
C TYR A 44 -1.92 22.51 14.24
N MET A 45 -0.64 22.57 13.89
CA MET A 45 -0.01 21.69 12.92
C MET A 45 -0.04 20.23 13.40
N SER A 46 0.27 19.97 14.67
CA SER A 46 0.23 18.62 15.23
C SER A 46 -1.19 18.01 15.14
N GLU A 47 -2.22 18.81 15.35
CA GLU A 47 -3.60 18.38 15.19
C GLU A 47 -3.93 18.00 13.75
N ILE A 48 -3.52 18.81 12.75
CA ILE A 48 -3.73 18.48 11.34
C ILE A 48 -2.99 17.17 10.99
N TYR A 49 -1.70 17.06 11.31
CA TYR A 49 -0.91 15.86 10.99
C TYR A 49 -1.42 14.60 11.70
N SER A 50 -1.90 14.71 12.94
CA SER A 50 -2.44 13.56 13.67
C SER A 50 -3.75 13.04 13.07
N ASN A 51 -4.57 13.94 12.51
CA ASN A 51 -5.86 13.63 11.89
C ASN A 51 -5.77 13.42 10.36
N LEU A 52 -4.59 13.54 9.78
CA LEU A 52 -4.40 13.32 8.35
C LEU A 52 -4.79 11.87 8.00
N PRO A 53 -5.67 11.68 7.02
CA PRO A 53 -6.10 10.34 6.63
C PRO A 53 -5.00 9.65 5.82
N LEU A 54 -4.15 8.89 6.52
CA LEU A 54 -3.01 8.15 5.96
C LEU A 54 -3.36 6.67 5.75
N GLU A 55 -2.81 6.08 4.69
CA GLU A 55 -2.85 4.64 4.47
C GLU A 55 -1.64 3.97 5.16
N ASP A 56 -1.67 3.91 6.48
CA ASP A 56 -0.65 3.32 7.34
C ASP A 56 -1.10 1.97 7.94
N PHE A 57 -0.44 1.49 9.00
CA PHE A 57 -0.81 0.26 9.69
C PHE A 57 -2.24 0.26 10.27
N LYS A 58 -2.86 1.42 10.44
CA LYS A 58 -4.22 1.59 10.98
C LYS A 58 -5.28 1.86 9.92
N TYR A 59 -4.89 1.80 8.66
CA TYR A 59 -5.81 2.00 7.55
C TYR A 59 -6.69 0.76 7.32
N LEU A 60 -7.98 0.99 7.30
CA LEU A 60 -8.97 0.00 6.87
C LEU A 60 -10.02 0.71 6.00
N PRO A 61 -10.14 0.37 4.71
CA PRO A 61 -11.04 1.07 3.79
C PRO A 61 -12.46 1.20 4.32
N GLN A 62 -13.06 0.09 4.79
CA GLN A 62 -14.44 0.02 5.26
C GLN A 62 -14.69 0.66 6.62
N ARG A 63 -13.66 1.00 7.34
CA ARG A 63 -13.79 1.48 8.73
C ARG A 63 -13.02 2.76 8.99
N GLY A 64 -12.31 3.27 7.99
CA GLY A 64 -11.62 4.56 8.02
C GLY A 64 -10.16 4.50 8.46
N HIS A 65 -9.58 5.67 8.60
CA HIS A 65 -8.19 5.91 8.92
C HIS A 65 -8.01 6.09 10.43
N ASN A 66 -6.78 5.96 10.90
CA ASN A 66 -6.38 6.22 12.30
C ASN A 66 -7.18 5.45 13.36
N ARG A 67 -7.57 4.22 13.07
CA ARG A 67 -8.28 3.40 14.03
C ARG A 67 -7.38 2.90 15.16
N ASN A 68 -7.97 2.81 16.34
CA ASN A 68 -7.41 1.99 17.40
C ASN A 68 -7.71 0.54 17.07
N GLY A 69 -6.69 -0.30 17.12
CA GLY A 69 -6.86 -1.72 16.97
C GLY A 69 -5.89 -2.43 16.03
N TRP A 70 -6.02 -3.69 16.01
CA TRP A 70 -5.23 -4.76 15.44
C TRP A 70 -5.54 -4.94 13.94
N LEU A 71 -5.36 -3.89 13.15
CA LEU A 71 -5.73 -4.00 11.75
C LEU A 71 -4.51 -4.14 10.88
N VAL A 72 -4.67 -5.05 10.02
CA VAL A 72 -3.81 -5.43 8.95
C VAL A 72 -3.82 -4.38 7.91
N SER A 73 -2.70 -4.24 7.29
CA SER A 73 -2.57 -3.62 6.01
C SER A 73 -3.45 -4.30 4.96
N LYS A 74 -4.66 -3.81 4.78
CA LYS A 74 -5.57 -4.24 3.72
C LYS A 74 -5.17 -3.73 2.33
N GLY A 75 -4.11 -2.93 2.25
CA GLY A 75 -3.64 -2.34 1.01
C GLY A 75 -3.05 -3.31 0.00
N VAL A 76 -2.65 -4.51 0.45
CA VAL A 76 -2.07 -5.54 -0.44
C VAL A 76 -3.10 -6.51 -1.01
N GLU A 77 -4.31 -6.56 -0.46
CA GLU A 77 -5.33 -7.47 -0.96
C GLU A 77 -5.74 -7.11 -2.39
N GLY A 78 -5.85 -8.11 -3.25
CA GLY A 78 -6.19 -7.93 -4.66
C GLY A 78 -5.09 -7.41 -5.56
N THR A 79 -3.87 -7.25 -5.04
CA THR A 79 -2.72 -6.77 -5.80
C THR A 79 -1.83 -7.90 -6.32
N GLY A 80 -2.03 -9.12 -5.82
CA GLY A 80 -1.17 -10.26 -6.08
C GLY A 80 0.07 -10.34 -5.21
N GLU A 81 0.36 -9.33 -4.40
CA GLU A 81 1.46 -9.39 -3.43
C GLU A 81 1.17 -10.37 -2.30
N GLY A 82 -0.06 -10.33 -1.83
CA GLY A 82 -0.50 -11.22 -0.77
C GLY A 82 -2.02 -11.34 -0.74
N VAL A 83 -2.48 -12.33 0.00
CA VAL A 83 -3.88 -12.54 0.35
C VAL A 83 -4.05 -12.46 1.85
N GLY A 84 -5.20 -11.98 2.31
CA GLY A 84 -5.55 -12.02 3.72
C GLY A 84 -5.86 -13.45 4.16
N ARG A 85 -5.46 -13.83 5.37
CA ARG A 85 -5.80 -15.15 5.94
C ARG A 85 -7.31 -15.38 6.04
N ASP A 86 -8.08 -14.31 6.28
CA ASP A 86 -9.55 -14.38 6.42
C ASP A 86 -10.27 -14.38 5.05
N GLY A 87 -9.50 -14.49 3.99
CA GLY A 87 -9.96 -14.54 2.63
C GLY A 87 -9.80 -13.25 1.85
N ILE A 88 -9.89 -13.35 0.54
CA ILE A 88 -9.75 -12.25 -0.39
C ILE A 88 -11.00 -11.34 -0.30
N VAL A 89 -10.79 -10.03 -0.31
CA VAL A 89 -11.89 -9.08 -0.50
C VAL A 89 -12.49 -9.29 -1.88
N THR A 90 -13.76 -9.65 -1.94
CA THR A 90 -14.44 -10.11 -3.17
C THR A 90 -14.93 -9.00 -4.07
N ALA A 91 -14.98 -7.78 -3.58
CA ALA A 91 -15.40 -6.63 -4.37
C ALA A 91 -14.64 -5.40 -3.92
N PHE A 92 -14.00 -4.72 -4.86
CA PHE A 92 -13.57 -3.34 -4.66
C PHE A 92 -14.78 -2.42 -4.85
N THR A 93 -15.78 -2.55 -4.01
CA THR A 93 -16.86 -1.58 -3.99
C THR A 93 -16.32 -0.35 -3.30
N GLY A 94 -16.11 0.71 -4.06
CA GLY A 94 -15.62 1.98 -3.54
C GLY A 94 -16.57 2.68 -2.57
N GLU A 95 -17.69 2.08 -2.23
CA GLU A 95 -18.63 2.56 -1.21
C GLU A 95 -18.11 2.41 0.22
N GLU A 96 -17.04 1.64 0.40
CA GLU A 96 -16.53 1.30 1.73
C GLU A 96 -15.37 2.18 2.19
N ASP A 97 -14.85 3.07 1.33
CA ASP A 97 -13.75 3.96 1.70
C ASP A 97 -14.28 5.23 2.39
N GLN A 98 -13.94 5.37 3.66
CA GLN A 98 -14.33 6.50 4.52
C GLN A 98 -13.51 7.77 4.25
N TYR A 99 -12.75 7.83 3.16
CA TYR A 99 -11.82 8.93 2.89
C TYR A 99 -12.54 10.29 2.73
N TRP A 100 -13.67 10.31 2.06
CA TRP A 100 -14.42 11.54 1.75
C TRP A 100 -14.67 12.43 2.98
N GLY A 101 -15.29 11.88 4.02
CA GLY A 101 -15.61 12.63 5.23
C GLY A 101 -14.37 13.10 6.01
N ALA A 102 -13.35 12.23 6.12
CA ALA A 102 -12.08 12.56 6.77
C ALA A 102 -11.33 13.68 6.03
N ALA A 103 -11.35 13.64 4.70
CA ALA A 103 -10.71 14.64 3.84
C ALA A 103 -11.30 16.04 4.08
N PHE A 104 -12.62 16.21 3.94
CA PHE A 104 -13.25 17.52 4.10
C PHE A 104 -13.15 18.08 5.51
N THR A 105 -13.18 17.23 6.55
CA THR A 105 -12.94 17.66 7.92
C THR A 105 -11.55 18.27 8.10
N THR A 106 -10.52 17.64 7.51
CA THR A 106 -9.14 18.12 7.60
C THR A 106 -8.91 19.33 6.69
N LEU A 107 -9.51 19.35 5.49
CA LEU A 107 -9.40 20.47 4.54
C LEU A 107 -9.89 21.79 5.13
N ARG A 108 -10.93 21.79 5.96
CA ARG A 108 -11.39 23.02 6.60
C ARG A 108 -10.28 23.66 7.43
N LYS A 109 -9.58 22.89 8.26
CA LYS A 109 -8.46 23.41 9.08
C LYS A 109 -7.29 23.90 8.23
N ILE A 110 -7.00 23.20 7.13
CA ILE A 110 -5.94 23.60 6.20
C ILE A 110 -6.29 24.90 5.50
N ASN A 111 -7.53 25.06 5.05
CA ASN A 111 -7.98 26.31 4.40
C ASN A 111 -7.99 27.48 5.40
N THR A 112 -8.43 27.26 6.65
CA THR A 112 -8.32 28.27 7.72
C THR A 112 -6.86 28.73 7.86
N LEU A 113 -5.90 27.80 7.88
CA LEU A 113 -4.49 28.17 7.98
C LEU A 113 -4.01 29.00 6.79
N ILE A 114 -4.44 28.66 5.56
CA ILE A 114 -4.08 29.42 4.35
C ILE A 114 -4.68 30.85 4.36
N GLU A 115 -5.92 30.98 4.83
CA GLU A 115 -6.65 32.25 4.80
C GLU A 115 -6.26 33.19 5.97
N ASP A 116 -6.10 32.66 7.18
CA ASP A 116 -6.00 33.45 8.39
C ASP A 116 -4.55 33.67 8.86
N LEU A 117 -3.62 32.72 8.64
CA LEU A 117 -2.24 32.90 9.04
C LEU A 117 -1.56 34.16 8.47
N PRO A 118 -1.87 34.64 7.25
CA PRO A 118 -1.34 35.92 6.75
C PRO A 118 -1.60 37.12 7.66
N ASN A 119 -2.68 37.11 8.45
CA ASN A 119 -2.99 38.17 9.41
C ASN A 119 -2.00 38.25 10.56
N TYR A 120 -1.24 37.17 10.82
CA TYR A 120 -0.25 37.05 11.87
C TYR A 120 1.19 37.04 11.36
N GLN A 121 1.42 37.32 10.06
CA GLN A 121 2.75 37.24 9.43
C GLN A 121 3.83 37.99 10.23
N GLY A 122 3.49 39.14 10.81
CA GLY A 122 4.42 39.96 11.58
C GLY A 122 4.93 39.30 12.87
N ASN A 123 4.31 38.22 13.32
CA ASN A 123 4.66 37.49 14.53
C ASN A 123 5.73 36.40 14.29
N TYR A 124 6.04 36.11 13.03
CA TYR A 124 6.92 35.02 12.62
C TYR A 124 8.16 35.53 11.88
N SER A 125 9.24 34.76 11.90
CA SER A 125 10.29 34.94 10.91
C SER A 125 9.76 34.59 9.52
N SER A 126 10.33 35.20 8.46
CA SER A 126 9.90 34.92 7.09
C SER A 126 10.04 33.43 6.71
N ILE A 127 11.04 32.73 7.25
CA ILE A 127 11.27 31.31 7.02
C ILE A 127 10.15 30.49 7.68
N ALA A 128 9.87 30.73 8.97
CA ALA A 128 8.84 30.00 9.71
C ALA A 128 7.44 30.24 9.09
N PHE A 129 7.12 31.49 8.77
CA PHE A 129 5.86 31.83 8.11
C PHE A 129 5.70 31.07 6.78
N ASN A 130 6.71 31.14 5.91
CA ASN A 130 6.69 30.47 4.63
C ASN A 130 6.58 28.94 4.78
N ASP A 131 7.29 28.36 5.73
CA ASP A 131 7.20 26.93 6.01
C ASP A 131 5.78 26.53 6.45
N TYR A 132 5.13 27.27 7.36
CA TYR A 132 3.76 26.96 7.79
C TYR A 132 2.73 27.07 6.64
N VAL A 133 2.81 28.14 5.84
CA VAL A 133 1.97 28.28 4.66
C VAL A 133 2.26 27.19 3.63
N GLY A 134 3.52 26.85 3.40
CA GLY A 134 3.96 25.79 2.52
C GLY A 134 3.44 24.41 2.96
N HIS A 135 3.46 24.15 4.26
CA HIS A 135 2.83 22.93 4.83
C HIS A 135 1.34 22.87 4.54
N ALA A 136 0.61 23.98 4.66
CA ALA A 136 -0.81 24.02 4.37
C ALA A 136 -1.10 23.67 2.91
N TYR A 137 -0.36 24.25 1.95
CA TYR A 137 -0.47 23.90 0.54
C TYR A 137 -0.10 22.42 0.27
N PHE A 138 0.99 21.91 0.86
CA PHE A 138 1.36 20.51 0.76
C PHE A 138 0.25 19.57 1.24
N LEU A 139 -0.31 19.83 2.40
CA LEU A 139 -1.34 19.00 3.00
C LEU A 139 -2.65 19.03 2.19
N ARG A 140 -2.99 20.20 1.60
CA ARG A 140 -4.13 20.30 0.70
C ARG A 140 -3.92 19.51 -0.58
N ALA A 141 -2.75 19.65 -1.21
CA ALA A 141 -2.36 18.87 -2.38
C ALA A 141 -2.40 17.37 -2.10
N TYR A 142 -1.86 16.93 -0.95
CA TYR A 142 -1.90 15.53 -0.53
C TYR A 142 -3.33 15.01 -0.44
N ILE A 143 -4.22 15.72 0.27
CA ILE A 143 -5.62 15.30 0.43
C ILE A 143 -6.33 15.26 -0.92
N PHE A 144 -6.17 16.30 -1.74
CA PHE A 144 -6.78 16.33 -3.08
C PHE A 144 -6.22 15.22 -3.98
N THR A 145 -4.93 14.88 -3.89
CA THR A 145 -4.34 13.73 -4.59
C THR A 145 -5.04 12.43 -4.19
N GLN A 146 -5.17 12.16 -2.91
CA GLN A 146 -5.81 10.96 -2.42
C GLN A 146 -7.30 10.88 -2.80
N MET A 147 -7.99 12.02 -2.85
CA MET A 147 -9.36 12.09 -3.35
C MET A 147 -9.43 11.87 -4.86
N ALA A 148 -8.55 12.51 -5.65
CA ALA A 148 -8.52 12.36 -7.10
C ALA A 148 -8.23 10.91 -7.53
N MET A 149 -7.29 10.24 -6.85
CA MET A 149 -6.98 8.82 -7.08
C MET A 149 -8.21 7.92 -6.88
N ARG A 150 -9.11 8.29 -5.97
CA ARG A 150 -10.34 7.57 -5.66
C ARG A 150 -11.51 7.95 -6.56
N TYR A 151 -11.72 9.24 -6.74
CA TYR A 151 -12.99 9.76 -7.26
C TYR A 151 -12.88 10.47 -8.63
N GLY A 152 -11.66 10.70 -9.14
CA GLY A 152 -11.46 11.54 -10.32
C GLY A 152 -11.67 13.02 -10.01
N GLY A 153 -12.59 13.69 -10.71
CA GLY A 153 -12.97 15.07 -10.39
C GLY A 153 -13.66 15.17 -9.02
N ILE A 154 -13.28 16.13 -8.21
CA ILE A 154 -13.75 16.35 -6.84
C ILE A 154 -14.24 17.78 -6.62
N PRO A 155 -14.99 18.05 -5.56
CA PRO A 155 -15.23 19.43 -5.13
C PRO A 155 -13.92 20.09 -4.69
N LEU A 156 -13.49 21.12 -5.41
CA LEU A 156 -12.27 21.88 -5.10
C LEU A 156 -12.57 22.94 -4.04
N VAL A 157 -12.73 22.49 -2.79
CA VAL A 157 -12.94 23.38 -1.64
C VAL A 157 -11.61 23.98 -1.21
N THR A 158 -11.26 25.11 -1.80
CA THR A 158 -9.98 25.83 -1.59
C THR A 158 -10.08 27.00 -0.61
N LYS A 159 -11.29 27.25 -0.05
CA LYS A 159 -11.58 28.30 0.93
C LYS A 159 -12.42 27.76 2.09
N VAL A 160 -12.44 28.52 3.19
CA VAL A 160 -13.34 28.24 4.31
C VAL A 160 -14.77 28.60 3.90
N ILE A 161 -15.70 27.65 4.09
CA ILE A 161 -17.13 27.88 3.87
C ILE A 161 -17.80 28.10 5.24
N ASN A 162 -18.44 29.24 5.42
CA ASN A 162 -19.09 29.65 6.67
C ASN A 162 -20.61 29.55 6.56
N TYR A 163 -21.20 28.66 7.35
CA TYR A 163 -22.66 28.55 7.48
C TYR A 163 -23.13 29.33 8.72
N PRO A 164 -24.19 30.14 8.63
CA PRO A 164 -25.04 30.45 7.45
C PRO A 164 -24.58 31.68 6.62
N GLY A 165 -23.33 32.14 6.79
CA GLY A 165 -22.87 33.44 6.23
C GLY A 165 -22.68 33.45 4.73
N ASP A 166 -22.20 32.35 4.15
CA ASP A 166 -21.90 32.29 2.71
C ASP A 166 -23.13 31.95 1.89
N SER A 167 -23.24 32.57 0.70
CA SER A 167 -24.34 32.33 -0.24
C SER A 167 -24.18 31.02 -1.02
N GLU A 168 -22.92 30.56 -1.21
CA GLU A 168 -22.57 29.33 -1.92
C GLU A 168 -22.07 28.30 -0.93
N LEU A 169 -22.98 27.46 -0.44
CA LEU A 169 -22.67 26.44 0.52
C LEU A 169 -22.26 25.10 -0.11
N GLU A 170 -22.60 24.90 -1.39
CA GLU A 170 -22.34 23.69 -2.12
C GLU A 170 -21.33 23.92 -3.24
N VAL A 171 -20.26 23.13 -3.27
CA VAL A 171 -19.23 23.16 -4.33
C VAL A 171 -19.43 21.91 -5.19
N PRO A 172 -19.75 22.05 -6.50
CA PRO A 172 -19.88 20.90 -7.38
C PRO A 172 -18.53 20.20 -7.58
N ARG A 173 -18.57 18.98 -8.08
CA ARG A 173 -17.37 18.31 -8.53
C ARG A 173 -16.80 19.03 -9.76
N SER A 174 -15.48 19.22 -9.77
CA SER A 174 -14.73 19.73 -10.92
C SER A 174 -14.50 18.63 -11.95
N THR A 175 -13.98 18.99 -13.11
CA THR A 175 -13.42 18.01 -14.02
C THR A 175 -12.22 17.31 -13.39
N GLU A 176 -11.90 16.11 -13.85
CA GLU A 176 -10.70 15.39 -13.37
C GLU A 176 -9.42 16.17 -13.73
N GLU A 177 -9.37 16.79 -14.90
CA GLU A 177 -8.22 17.62 -15.32
C GLU A 177 -8.05 18.86 -14.43
N GLU A 178 -9.10 19.64 -14.15
CA GLU A 178 -9.04 20.77 -13.21
C GLU A 178 -8.59 20.32 -11.81
N THR A 179 -9.01 19.15 -11.38
CA THR A 179 -8.60 18.58 -10.09
C THR A 179 -7.08 18.34 -10.06
N TRP A 180 -6.52 17.71 -11.08
CA TRP A 180 -5.07 17.47 -11.15
C TRP A 180 -4.26 18.75 -11.33
N ASP A 181 -4.82 19.75 -12.03
CA ASP A 181 -4.18 21.08 -12.17
C ASP A 181 -4.15 21.85 -10.85
N GLN A 182 -5.21 21.75 -10.03
CA GLN A 182 -5.19 22.33 -8.68
C GLN A 182 -4.16 21.64 -7.77
N ILE A 183 -4.07 20.31 -7.84
CA ILE A 183 -3.07 19.54 -7.11
C ILE A 183 -1.65 19.97 -7.48
N LEU A 184 -1.37 20.09 -8.78
CA LEU A 184 -0.08 20.59 -9.28
C LEU A 184 0.24 21.97 -8.74
N SER A 185 -0.72 22.91 -8.82
CA SER A 185 -0.56 24.27 -8.33
C SER A 185 -0.25 24.32 -6.83
N ASP A 186 -0.92 23.51 -6.01
CA ASP A 186 -0.71 23.45 -4.57
C ASP A 186 0.67 22.87 -4.23
N TYR A 187 1.13 21.80 -4.92
CA TYR A 187 2.48 21.29 -4.74
C TYR A 187 3.55 22.31 -5.16
N ASP A 188 3.33 23.04 -6.25
CA ASP A 188 4.26 24.08 -6.68
C ASP A 188 4.40 25.19 -5.63
N LYS A 189 3.28 25.63 -5.05
CA LYS A 189 3.28 26.58 -3.93
C LYS A 189 3.99 26.04 -2.70
N ALA A 190 3.76 24.78 -2.35
CA ALA A 190 4.45 24.14 -1.24
C ALA A 190 5.97 24.12 -1.47
N ILE A 191 6.43 23.71 -2.65
CA ILE A 191 7.85 23.61 -3.00
C ILE A 191 8.51 25.01 -3.02
N GLU A 192 7.78 26.05 -3.47
CA GLU A 192 8.25 27.43 -3.45
C GLU A 192 8.48 27.95 -2.03
N LEU A 193 7.57 27.62 -1.10
CA LEU A 193 7.54 28.19 0.26
C LEU A 193 8.31 27.39 1.29
N MET A 194 8.26 26.05 1.19
CA MET A 194 8.88 25.16 2.19
C MET A 194 10.41 25.15 2.08
N SER A 195 11.05 25.05 3.23
CA SER A 195 12.50 24.84 3.34
C SER A 195 12.85 23.39 3.68
N ASN A 196 14.15 23.06 3.58
CA ASN A 196 14.71 21.80 4.08
C ASN A 196 15.48 22.02 5.41
N GLN A 197 15.34 23.18 6.05
CA GLN A 197 16.13 23.54 7.22
C GLN A 197 15.56 22.95 8.52
N SER A 198 14.25 22.90 8.64
CA SER A 198 13.57 22.35 9.82
C SER A 198 13.05 20.96 9.50
N VAL A 199 13.80 19.94 9.85
CA VAL A 199 13.35 18.55 9.67
C VAL A 199 12.86 18.03 11.02
N LYS A 200 11.58 18.27 11.32
CA LYS A 200 10.89 17.56 12.38
C LYS A 200 10.40 16.24 11.80
N ARG A 201 10.93 15.12 12.31
CA ARG A 201 10.52 13.81 11.85
C ARG A 201 8.99 13.66 11.99
N GLY A 202 8.34 13.08 10.99
CA GLY A 202 6.87 12.98 10.90
C GLY A 202 6.20 14.17 10.19
N TYR A 203 6.91 15.30 9.99
CA TYR A 203 6.43 16.43 9.21
C TYR A 203 7.04 16.43 7.81
N ALA A 204 6.31 16.98 6.85
CA ALA A 204 6.84 17.18 5.51
C ALA A 204 7.89 18.30 5.50
N ASN A 205 8.70 18.33 4.46
CA ASN A 205 9.60 19.41 4.09
C ASN A 205 9.59 19.59 2.58
N ARG A 206 10.37 20.50 2.03
CA ARG A 206 10.43 20.75 0.58
C ARG A 206 10.75 19.49 -0.24
N SER A 207 11.65 18.62 0.26
CA SER A 207 11.98 17.37 -0.42
C SER A 207 10.80 16.39 -0.45
N VAL A 208 10.01 16.33 0.62
CA VAL A 208 8.77 15.54 0.66
C VAL A 208 7.76 16.10 -0.33
N ALA A 209 7.62 17.43 -0.43
CA ALA A 209 6.71 18.04 -1.39
C ALA A 209 7.11 17.73 -2.85
N LEU A 210 8.42 17.74 -3.17
CA LEU A 210 8.93 17.30 -4.47
C LEU A 210 8.60 15.83 -4.77
N ALA A 211 8.80 14.94 -3.80
CA ALA A 211 8.52 13.51 -3.97
C ALA A 211 7.02 13.25 -4.22
N TYR A 212 6.15 13.86 -3.41
CA TYR A 212 4.70 13.71 -3.59
C TYR A 212 4.18 14.39 -4.85
N LYS A 213 4.77 15.52 -5.29
CA LYS A 213 4.49 16.10 -6.62
C LYS A 213 4.84 15.09 -7.72
N ALA A 214 6.00 14.44 -7.63
CA ALA A 214 6.42 13.44 -8.61
C ALA A 214 5.43 12.28 -8.70
N SER A 215 5.07 11.68 -7.56
CA SER A 215 4.12 10.57 -7.49
C SER A 215 2.72 10.97 -7.97
N ALA A 216 2.20 12.13 -7.53
CA ALA A 216 0.90 12.64 -7.95
C ALA A 216 0.82 12.91 -9.46
N MET A 217 1.82 13.54 -10.02
CA MET A 217 1.86 13.85 -11.45
C MET A 217 2.12 12.60 -12.30
N LEU A 218 2.86 11.60 -11.79
CA LEU A 218 2.99 10.29 -12.43
C LEU A 218 1.63 9.58 -12.49
N TYR A 219 0.85 9.66 -11.41
CA TYR A 219 -0.51 9.13 -11.39
C TYR A 219 -1.41 9.85 -12.40
N ALA A 220 -1.44 11.18 -12.39
CA ALA A 220 -2.22 12.01 -13.30
C ALA A 220 -1.89 11.73 -14.77
N GLY A 221 -0.61 11.68 -15.12
CA GLY A 221 -0.13 11.34 -16.48
C GLY A 221 -0.57 9.95 -16.93
N SER A 222 -0.54 8.98 -15.97
CA SER A 222 -0.99 7.61 -16.22
C SER A 222 -2.49 7.54 -16.49
N VAL A 223 -3.32 8.14 -15.63
CA VAL A 223 -4.79 8.08 -15.83
C VAL A 223 -5.23 8.83 -17.08
N ALA A 224 -4.60 9.96 -17.42
CA ALA A 224 -4.88 10.66 -18.67
C ALA A 224 -4.61 9.76 -19.88
N LYS A 225 -3.49 9.02 -19.89
CA LYS A 225 -3.10 8.11 -20.98
C LYS A 225 -3.93 6.84 -20.99
N TYR A 226 -3.97 6.12 -19.85
CA TYR A 226 -4.48 4.74 -19.82
C TYR A 226 -6.00 4.65 -19.72
N ASN A 227 -6.72 5.73 -19.35
CA ASN A 227 -8.17 5.77 -19.51
C ASN A 227 -8.61 5.58 -20.97
N GLN A 228 -7.76 5.93 -21.94
CA GLN A 228 -8.04 5.77 -23.37
C GLN A 228 -7.83 4.33 -23.86
N THR A 229 -7.10 3.51 -23.12
CA THR A 229 -6.81 2.11 -23.50
C THR A 229 -7.86 1.12 -23.02
N VAL A 230 -8.76 1.55 -22.16
CA VAL A 230 -9.86 0.75 -21.62
C VAL A 230 -11.02 0.75 -22.63
N ASP A 231 -11.67 -0.39 -22.81
CA ASP A 231 -12.78 -0.52 -23.73
C ASP A 231 -13.91 0.48 -23.39
N GLY A 232 -14.29 1.30 -24.36
CA GLY A 232 -15.28 2.35 -24.17
C GLY A 232 -14.76 3.65 -23.55
N ASN A 233 -13.46 3.74 -23.27
CA ASN A 233 -12.80 4.86 -22.59
C ASN A 233 -13.40 5.16 -21.20
N LEU A 234 -12.55 5.25 -20.18
CA LEU A 234 -13.01 5.64 -18.85
C LEU A 234 -13.26 7.16 -18.79
N THR A 235 -14.43 7.55 -19.26
CA THR A 235 -14.88 8.95 -19.25
C THR A 235 -16.35 9.01 -18.86
N GLY A 236 -16.76 10.08 -18.19
CA GLY A 236 -18.16 10.24 -17.80
C GLY A 236 -18.49 11.60 -17.22
N PHE A 237 -19.77 11.93 -17.31
CA PHE A 237 -20.32 13.21 -16.88
C PHE A 237 -21.21 13.03 -15.65
N GLY A 238 -21.19 14.01 -14.78
CA GLY A 238 -22.12 14.10 -13.67
C GLY A 238 -23.56 14.25 -14.15
N SER A 239 -24.46 13.49 -13.58
CA SER A 239 -25.87 13.49 -13.99
C SER A 239 -26.64 14.75 -13.57
N LYS A 240 -26.19 15.46 -12.52
CA LYS A 240 -26.79 16.69 -12.00
C LYS A 240 -26.20 17.93 -12.66
N THR A 241 -24.89 17.95 -12.86
CA THR A 241 -24.15 19.15 -13.28
C THR A 241 -23.73 19.13 -14.75
N GLY A 242 -23.63 17.95 -15.36
CA GLY A 242 -23.07 17.80 -16.71
C GLY A 242 -21.54 17.99 -16.77
N VAL A 243 -20.85 18.11 -15.63
CA VAL A 243 -19.39 18.22 -15.57
C VAL A 243 -18.74 16.87 -15.89
N ARG A 244 -17.65 16.85 -16.64
CA ARG A 244 -16.83 15.66 -16.88
C ARG A 244 -16.05 15.28 -15.62
N VAL A 245 -16.68 14.58 -14.72
CA VAL A 245 -16.11 14.20 -13.43
C VAL A 245 -15.18 12.97 -13.48
N MET A 246 -15.14 12.28 -14.61
CA MET A 246 -14.31 11.10 -14.84
C MET A 246 -13.64 11.18 -16.20
N GLY A 247 -12.32 10.98 -16.23
CA GLY A 247 -11.51 11.00 -17.44
C GLY A 247 -11.24 12.40 -18.00
N PHE A 248 -10.50 12.43 -19.09
CA PHE A 248 -10.04 13.63 -19.78
C PHE A 248 -10.81 13.84 -21.08
N ALA A 249 -10.80 15.06 -21.60
CA ALA A 249 -11.43 15.36 -22.89
C ALA A 249 -10.63 14.68 -24.03
N PRO A 250 -11.32 14.27 -25.12
CA PRO A 250 -10.65 13.59 -26.24
C PRO A 250 -9.55 14.43 -26.92
N ASP A 251 -9.63 15.74 -26.86
CA ASP A 251 -8.70 16.70 -27.43
C ASP A 251 -7.61 17.18 -26.45
N SER A 252 -7.72 16.87 -25.15
CA SER A 252 -6.76 17.32 -24.14
C SER A 252 -5.94 16.19 -23.49
N TRP A 253 -6.42 14.94 -23.45
CA TRP A 253 -5.80 13.87 -22.67
C TRP A 253 -4.33 13.63 -23.01
N GLU A 254 -3.94 13.70 -24.30
CA GLU A 254 -2.56 13.44 -24.71
C GLU A 254 -1.62 14.57 -24.26
N SER A 255 -2.03 15.83 -24.42
CA SER A 255 -1.26 16.98 -23.94
C SER A 255 -1.17 17.00 -22.40
N ALA A 256 -2.27 16.69 -21.72
CA ALA A 256 -2.32 16.59 -20.26
C ALA A 256 -1.39 15.47 -19.76
N SER A 257 -1.45 14.28 -20.37
CA SER A 257 -0.57 13.17 -20.03
C SER A 257 0.91 13.53 -20.15
N LYS A 258 1.31 14.10 -21.30
CA LYS A 258 2.70 14.54 -21.53
C LYS A 258 3.14 15.60 -20.52
N ARG A 259 2.29 16.56 -20.21
CA ARG A 259 2.53 17.62 -19.22
C ARG A 259 2.73 17.06 -17.82
N TYR A 260 1.84 16.18 -17.36
CA TYR A 260 1.95 15.59 -16.03
C TYR A 260 3.18 14.67 -15.89
N PHE A 261 3.49 13.84 -16.87
CA PHE A 261 4.73 13.06 -16.85
C PHE A 261 5.98 13.96 -16.84
N ALA A 262 5.95 15.11 -17.56
CA ALA A 262 7.06 16.06 -17.51
C ALA A 262 7.23 16.68 -16.12
N GLU A 263 6.13 17.05 -15.45
CA GLU A 263 6.16 17.59 -14.10
C GLU A 263 6.60 16.52 -13.07
N ALA A 264 6.17 15.25 -13.25
CA ALA A 264 6.64 14.14 -12.45
C ALA A 264 8.16 13.96 -12.56
N TYR A 265 8.67 13.88 -13.78
CA TYR A 265 10.10 13.73 -14.02
C TYR A 265 10.93 14.89 -13.45
N LYS A 266 10.53 16.14 -13.70
CA LYS A 266 11.21 17.32 -13.16
C LYS A 266 11.30 17.29 -11.64
N ALA A 267 10.20 17.03 -10.97
CA ALA A 267 10.16 17.00 -9.51
C ALA A 267 11.07 15.90 -8.95
N ALA A 268 10.98 14.68 -9.48
CA ALA A 268 11.82 13.56 -9.06
C ALA A 268 13.31 13.83 -9.35
N ASN A 269 13.65 14.27 -10.57
CA ASN A 269 15.04 14.54 -10.95
C ASN A 269 15.66 15.72 -10.17
N THR A 270 14.86 16.73 -9.80
CA THR A 270 15.30 17.80 -8.92
C THR A 270 15.73 17.24 -7.57
N LEU A 271 14.91 16.39 -6.94
CA LEU A 271 15.23 15.75 -5.66
C LEU A 271 16.48 14.85 -5.75
N ILE A 272 16.58 14.06 -6.81
CA ILE A 272 17.75 13.20 -7.08
C ILE A 272 19.01 14.05 -7.20
N SER A 273 18.95 15.14 -7.96
CA SER A 273 20.09 16.02 -8.21
C SER A 273 20.52 16.81 -6.98
N GLU A 274 19.63 17.09 -6.03
CA GLU A 274 19.95 17.71 -4.74
C GLU A 274 20.83 16.83 -3.85
N GLY A 275 20.80 15.50 -4.03
CA GLY A 275 21.68 14.55 -3.36
C GLY A 275 21.53 14.47 -1.84
N ARG A 276 20.38 14.86 -1.30
CA ARG A 276 20.11 14.85 0.15
C ARG A 276 19.75 13.47 0.70
N TYR A 277 19.23 12.62 -0.14
CA TYR A 277 18.77 11.26 0.18
C TYR A 277 19.53 10.25 -0.64
N SER A 278 19.61 9.03 -0.16
CA SER A 278 20.26 7.92 -0.85
C SER A 278 19.64 6.61 -0.43
N LEU A 279 19.81 5.57 -1.25
CA LEU A 279 19.41 4.22 -0.86
C LEU A 279 20.18 3.77 0.39
N HIS A 280 19.47 3.15 1.32
CA HIS A 280 20.05 2.68 2.57
C HIS A 280 21.06 1.56 2.34
N LYS A 281 22.29 1.75 2.81
CA LYS A 281 23.42 0.81 2.67
C LYS A 281 24.25 0.69 3.94
N SER A 282 23.68 0.88 5.13
CA SER A 282 24.40 0.86 6.41
C SER A 282 25.05 -0.50 6.72
N LYS A 283 24.39 -1.60 6.35
CA LYS A 283 24.86 -2.98 6.52
C LYS A 283 25.18 -3.68 5.20
N TRP A 284 25.04 -2.99 4.09
CA TRP A 284 25.13 -3.56 2.76
C TRP A 284 26.56 -4.01 2.38
N SER A 285 26.63 -5.11 1.66
CA SER A 285 27.86 -5.62 1.03
C SER A 285 27.57 -6.09 -0.39
N ALA A 286 28.45 -5.75 -1.34
CA ALA A 286 28.27 -6.13 -2.75
C ALA A 286 28.36 -7.65 -3.00
N THR A 287 28.98 -8.41 -2.10
CA THR A 287 29.31 -9.82 -2.29
C THR A 287 28.69 -10.74 -1.25
N ASP A 288 27.91 -10.21 -0.32
CA ASP A 288 27.31 -10.96 0.77
C ASP A 288 25.78 -10.84 0.74
N PRO A 289 25.05 -11.85 0.25
CA PRO A 289 23.59 -11.86 0.21
C PRO A 289 22.93 -11.74 1.60
N ASP A 290 23.56 -12.26 2.65
CA ASP A 290 23.00 -12.10 4.01
C ASP A 290 23.13 -10.66 4.51
N ALA A 291 24.23 -9.98 4.23
CA ALA A 291 24.39 -8.56 4.52
C ALA A 291 23.40 -7.69 3.70
N GLN A 292 23.13 -8.05 2.45
CA GLN A 292 22.12 -7.38 1.63
C GLN A 292 20.70 -7.58 2.20
N PHE A 293 20.38 -8.79 2.62
CA PHE A 293 19.12 -9.10 3.32
C PHE A 293 18.98 -8.30 4.61
N GLU A 294 19.99 -8.33 5.49
CA GLU A 294 19.98 -7.60 6.77
C GLU A 294 19.87 -6.09 6.56
N ASN A 295 20.52 -5.55 5.54
CA ASN A 295 20.42 -4.14 5.19
C ASN A 295 19.00 -3.70 4.82
N LEU A 296 18.26 -4.55 4.11
CA LEU A 296 16.89 -4.27 3.70
C LEU A 296 15.89 -4.36 4.87
N VAL A 297 16.14 -5.27 5.82
CA VAL A 297 15.38 -5.33 7.07
C VAL A 297 15.68 -4.11 7.94
N ASP A 298 16.96 -3.75 8.07
CA ASP A 298 17.42 -2.59 8.85
C ASP A 298 16.88 -1.27 8.31
N MET A 299 16.78 -1.13 7.00
CA MET A 299 16.26 0.07 6.34
C MET A 299 14.88 0.49 6.89
N LEU A 300 14.01 -0.45 7.20
CA LEU A 300 12.68 -0.16 7.74
C LEU A 300 12.72 0.26 9.21
N ALA A 301 13.66 -0.28 9.99
CA ALA A 301 13.77 -0.08 11.43
C ALA A 301 14.68 1.09 11.83
N ASP A 302 15.66 1.45 10.99
CA ASP A 302 16.61 2.52 11.27
C ASP A 302 15.97 3.89 11.17
N ALA A 303 15.75 4.54 12.32
CA ALA A 303 15.21 5.89 12.38
C ALA A 303 16.06 6.94 11.64
N ASN A 304 17.34 6.66 11.40
CA ASN A 304 18.29 7.55 10.73
C ASN A 304 18.56 7.14 9.27
N SER A 305 17.75 6.27 8.72
CA SER A 305 17.91 5.82 7.33
C SER A 305 17.93 7.00 6.36
N SER A 306 18.98 7.06 5.54
CA SER A 306 19.14 8.07 4.46
C SER A 306 18.07 7.97 3.38
N GLU A 307 17.25 6.92 3.42
CA GLU A 307 16.22 6.65 2.43
C GLU A 307 14.84 7.19 2.83
N HIS A 308 14.60 7.45 4.13
CA HIS A 308 13.31 7.91 4.62
C HIS A 308 13.06 9.39 4.31
N LEU A 309 12.03 9.70 3.51
CA LEU A 309 11.59 11.06 3.25
C LEU A 309 10.48 11.49 4.21
N TRP A 310 9.41 10.68 4.30
CA TRP A 310 8.28 10.99 5.17
C TRP A 310 7.81 9.74 5.91
N VAL A 311 7.58 9.88 7.23
CA VAL A 311 7.34 8.77 8.14
C VAL A 311 6.18 9.08 9.06
N ARG A 312 5.31 8.09 9.29
CA ARG A 312 4.36 8.10 10.41
C ARG A 312 5.02 7.45 11.60
N GLU A 313 5.30 8.25 12.64
CA GLU A 313 5.89 7.75 13.86
C GLU A 313 4.87 7.03 14.74
N TYR A 314 5.36 5.97 15.38
CA TYR A 314 4.69 5.27 16.48
C TYR A 314 5.64 5.23 17.68
N VAL A 315 5.10 5.26 18.88
CA VAL A 315 5.89 5.35 20.12
C VAL A 315 5.21 4.51 21.21
N TYR A 316 5.87 3.45 21.64
CA TYR A 316 5.42 2.66 22.78
C TYR A 316 5.55 3.45 24.09
N PRO A 317 4.56 3.41 25.01
CA PRO A 317 3.26 2.75 24.91
C PRO A 317 2.11 3.68 24.45
N THR A 318 2.39 4.90 24.04
CA THR A 318 1.39 5.97 23.87
C THR A 318 0.73 5.98 22.51
N LEU A 319 1.44 5.60 21.45
CA LEU A 319 0.94 5.52 20.08
C LEU A 319 1.50 4.27 19.41
N THR A 320 0.75 3.21 19.40
CA THR A 320 1.17 1.90 18.94
C THR A 320 0.22 1.32 17.90
N HIS A 321 0.64 0.24 17.26
CA HIS A 321 -0.19 -0.56 16.36
C HIS A 321 -0.08 -2.06 16.68
N GLY A 322 -0.75 -2.92 15.93
CA GLY A 322 -0.80 -4.36 16.13
C GLY A 322 -0.21 -5.19 15.00
N TYR A 323 0.62 -4.59 14.13
CA TYR A 323 1.06 -5.24 12.89
C TYR A 323 1.77 -6.57 13.13
N ASP A 324 2.72 -6.63 14.07
CA ASP A 324 3.48 -7.85 14.37
C ASP A 324 2.59 -8.98 14.86
N GLY A 325 1.68 -8.68 15.79
CA GLY A 325 0.76 -9.69 16.33
C GLY A 325 -0.15 -10.30 15.28
N TYR A 326 -0.48 -9.51 14.26
CA TYR A 326 -1.38 -9.94 13.20
C TYR A 326 -0.64 -10.66 12.05
N ASN A 327 0.59 -10.29 11.75
CA ASN A 327 1.32 -10.77 10.58
C ASN A 327 2.45 -11.77 10.88
N SER A 328 2.87 -11.94 12.15
CA SER A 328 3.92 -12.88 12.51
C SER A 328 3.52 -14.33 12.18
N PRO A 329 4.48 -15.21 11.94
CA PRO A 329 4.21 -16.63 11.74
C PRO A 329 3.43 -17.23 12.92
N TYR A 330 2.45 -18.07 12.62
CA TYR A 330 1.73 -18.81 13.65
C TYR A 330 2.74 -19.68 14.48
N MET A 331 2.42 -20.04 15.69
CA MET A 331 3.29 -20.77 16.63
C MET A 331 4.52 -20.00 17.13
N MET A 332 5.12 -19.08 16.36
CA MET A 332 6.18 -18.20 16.87
C MET A 332 5.70 -17.37 18.04
N ASN A 333 4.43 -16.98 18.02
CA ASN A 333 3.78 -16.25 19.11
C ASN A 333 3.66 -17.04 20.42
N TYR A 334 3.72 -18.37 20.40
CA TYR A 334 3.62 -19.19 21.60
C TYR A 334 4.82 -19.05 22.53
N SER A 335 5.97 -18.65 22.03
CA SER A 335 7.16 -18.40 22.82
C SER A 335 7.07 -17.12 23.67
N TYR A 336 6.08 -16.28 23.43
CA TYR A 336 5.89 -15.01 24.11
C TYR A 336 4.63 -15.04 25.00
N PRO A 337 4.72 -14.56 26.26
CA PRO A 337 3.59 -14.58 27.20
C PRO A 337 2.35 -13.84 26.73
N ALA A 338 2.49 -13.11 25.68
CA ALA A 338 1.51 -12.20 25.13
C ALA A 338 1.13 -12.50 23.67
N HIS A 339 1.27 -13.73 23.24
CA HIS A 339 0.93 -14.08 21.87
C HIS A 339 -0.52 -13.72 21.54
N SER A 340 -0.72 -13.26 20.31
CA SER A 340 -2.04 -13.11 19.71
C SER A 340 -2.40 -14.40 18.98
N PRO A 341 -3.64 -14.90 19.10
CA PRO A 341 -4.11 -15.96 18.22
C PRO A 341 -4.23 -15.49 16.76
N LEU A 342 -4.14 -14.20 16.54
CA LEU A 342 -4.25 -13.58 15.23
C LEU A 342 -2.85 -13.48 14.63
N SER A 343 -2.53 -14.34 13.68
CA SER A 343 -1.23 -14.37 12.97
C SER A 343 -1.43 -14.69 11.50
N CYS A 344 -0.36 -14.59 10.69
CA CYS A 344 -0.37 -14.83 9.25
C CYS A 344 -1.42 -13.97 8.51
N GLY A 345 -1.65 -12.74 8.98
CA GLY A 345 -2.70 -11.87 8.46
C GLY A 345 -2.52 -11.49 6.99
N THR A 346 -1.27 -11.44 6.53
CA THR A 346 -0.90 -11.24 5.12
C THR A 346 -0.01 -12.38 4.68
N CYS A 347 -0.47 -13.15 3.70
CA CYS A 347 0.22 -14.30 3.14
C CYS A 347 0.68 -13.97 1.71
N PRO A 348 2.00 -13.81 1.46
CA PRO A 348 2.53 -13.62 0.11
C PRO A 348 2.11 -14.74 -0.84
N THR A 349 1.94 -14.43 -2.12
CA THR A 349 1.50 -15.40 -3.12
C THR A 349 2.68 -16.01 -3.89
N ALA A 350 2.50 -17.18 -4.50
CA ALA A 350 3.45 -17.70 -5.48
C ALA A 350 3.62 -16.75 -6.67
N ASP A 351 2.55 -16.09 -7.08
CA ASP A 351 2.55 -15.10 -8.16
C ASP A 351 3.43 -13.89 -7.84
N PHE A 352 3.49 -13.51 -6.57
CA PHE A 352 4.42 -12.47 -6.12
C PHE A 352 5.87 -12.96 -6.18
N VAL A 353 6.15 -14.19 -5.73
CA VAL A 353 7.49 -14.79 -5.81
C VAL A 353 7.97 -14.88 -7.26
N GLU A 354 7.09 -15.11 -8.21
CA GLU A 354 7.39 -15.14 -9.64
C GLU A 354 7.85 -13.80 -10.25
N LEU A 355 7.69 -12.68 -9.55
CA LEU A 355 8.28 -11.41 -9.97
C LEU A 355 9.82 -11.41 -9.88
N PHE A 356 10.38 -12.24 -9.01
CA PHE A 356 11.80 -12.22 -8.65
C PHE A 356 12.61 -13.20 -9.49
N ASP A 357 13.90 -12.91 -9.62
CA ASP A 357 14.86 -13.76 -10.28
C ASP A 357 15.39 -14.85 -9.32
N GLY A 358 16.15 -15.82 -9.81
CA GLY A 358 16.76 -16.88 -9.00
C GLY A 358 15.94 -18.16 -8.87
N PHE A 359 14.88 -18.32 -9.65
CA PHE A 359 14.05 -19.52 -9.68
C PHE A 359 14.02 -20.17 -11.06
N ASP A 360 14.04 -21.50 -11.11
CA ASP A 360 13.73 -22.24 -12.32
C ASP A 360 12.25 -22.04 -12.70
N ARG A 361 12.00 -22.01 -14.02
CA ARG A 361 10.68 -21.74 -14.57
C ARG A 361 10.26 -22.74 -15.61
N TYR A 362 8.97 -22.97 -15.67
CA TYR A 362 8.36 -23.62 -16.84
C TYR A 362 8.37 -22.69 -18.06
N PRO A 363 8.14 -23.24 -19.27
CA PRO A 363 8.07 -22.43 -20.49
C PRO A 363 7.01 -21.31 -20.45
N ASP A 364 5.97 -21.45 -19.64
CA ASP A 364 4.92 -20.43 -19.44
C ASP A 364 5.34 -19.32 -18.45
N GLY A 365 6.55 -19.39 -17.88
CA GLY A 365 7.09 -18.41 -16.93
C GLY A 365 6.75 -18.67 -15.47
N THR A 366 5.94 -19.67 -15.15
CA THR A 366 5.58 -20.01 -13.77
C THR A 366 6.71 -20.76 -13.04
N LEU A 367 6.68 -20.75 -11.70
CA LEU A 367 7.68 -21.45 -10.88
C LEU A 367 7.72 -22.95 -11.19
N LYS A 368 8.93 -23.46 -11.44
CA LYS A 368 9.15 -24.85 -11.77
C LYS A 368 9.36 -25.66 -10.48
N VAL A 369 8.46 -26.61 -10.25
CA VAL A 369 8.49 -27.50 -9.07
C VAL A 369 8.66 -28.98 -9.45
N THR A 370 8.53 -29.31 -10.74
CA THR A 370 8.75 -30.66 -11.28
C THR A 370 9.90 -30.67 -12.30
N THR A 371 10.33 -31.85 -12.71
CA THR A 371 11.36 -32.02 -13.76
C THR A 371 10.83 -31.87 -15.18
N GLY A 372 9.49 -31.88 -15.36
CA GLY A 372 8.82 -31.75 -16.67
C GLY A 372 8.75 -30.31 -17.18
N ASP A 373 7.99 -30.08 -18.25
CA ASP A 373 7.75 -28.77 -18.87
C ASP A 373 6.48 -28.07 -18.32
N ASN A 374 5.74 -28.74 -17.44
CA ASN A 374 4.63 -28.21 -16.66
C ASN A 374 4.45 -29.01 -15.38
N ILE A 375 3.57 -28.54 -14.48
CA ILE A 375 3.34 -29.15 -13.17
C ILE A 375 2.75 -30.57 -13.24
N MET A 376 2.12 -30.93 -14.35
CA MET A 376 1.55 -32.27 -14.56
C MET A 376 2.57 -33.29 -15.12
N GLU A 377 3.78 -32.87 -15.42
CA GLU A 377 4.79 -33.70 -16.05
C GLU A 377 6.02 -33.87 -15.17
N GLY A 378 6.60 -35.07 -15.23
CA GLY A 378 7.81 -35.39 -14.47
C GLY A 378 7.59 -35.65 -12.99
N GLU A 379 8.68 -35.61 -12.26
CA GLU A 379 8.72 -35.86 -10.81
C GLU A 379 8.95 -34.54 -10.08
N TYR A 380 8.42 -34.42 -8.84
CA TYR A 380 8.76 -33.26 -8.02
C TYR A 380 10.25 -33.19 -7.72
N VAL A 381 10.79 -31.97 -7.79
CA VAL A 381 12.19 -31.71 -7.40
C VAL A 381 12.30 -31.79 -5.88
N MET A 382 13.24 -32.65 -5.40
CA MET A 382 13.44 -32.92 -3.98
C MET A 382 14.55 -32.07 -3.38
N TYR A 383 14.32 -31.55 -2.17
CA TYR A 383 15.23 -30.72 -1.40
C TYR A 383 15.50 -31.34 -0.04
N ASP A 384 16.72 -31.20 0.49
CA ASP A 384 17.05 -31.70 1.84
C ASP A 384 16.37 -30.84 2.94
N LYS A 385 16.18 -29.54 2.66
CA LYS A 385 15.45 -28.60 3.53
C LYS A 385 14.51 -27.73 2.69
N PRO A 386 13.38 -27.27 3.24
CA PRO A 386 12.48 -26.38 2.50
C PRO A 386 13.17 -25.10 2.01
N LEU A 387 14.11 -24.56 2.80
CA LEU A 387 14.85 -23.35 2.47
C LEU A 387 15.72 -23.50 1.20
N ASP A 388 16.11 -24.72 0.81
CA ASP A 388 16.97 -24.98 -0.34
C ASP A 388 16.29 -24.60 -1.68
N PHE A 389 14.95 -24.59 -1.72
CA PHE A 389 14.20 -24.07 -2.87
C PHE A 389 14.53 -22.59 -3.14
N PHE A 390 14.79 -21.82 -2.09
CA PHE A 390 15.00 -20.38 -2.14
C PHE A 390 16.47 -19.97 -2.15
N LYS A 391 17.39 -20.91 -2.26
CA LYS A 391 18.85 -20.66 -2.11
C LYS A 391 19.42 -19.61 -3.07
N ASN A 392 18.81 -19.45 -4.25
CA ASN A 392 19.22 -18.48 -5.28
C ASN A 392 18.28 -17.27 -5.32
N ALA A 393 17.31 -17.19 -4.42
CA ALA A 393 16.38 -16.08 -4.37
C ALA A 393 17.11 -14.75 -4.09
N GLU A 394 16.68 -13.71 -4.75
CA GLU A 394 17.13 -12.35 -4.53
C GLU A 394 16.99 -11.97 -3.03
N PRO A 395 18.03 -11.41 -2.37
CA PRO A 395 17.99 -11.04 -0.94
C PRO A 395 16.80 -10.16 -0.56
N ARG A 396 16.37 -9.29 -1.46
CA ARG A 396 15.18 -8.46 -1.28
C ARG A 396 13.91 -9.28 -1.09
N LEU A 397 13.74 -10.39 -1.80
CA LEU A 397 12.58 -11.25 -1.60
C LEU A 397 12.57 -11.83 -0.18
N ARG A 398 13.73 -12.29 0.34
CA ARG A 398 13.87 -12.77 1.70
C ARG A 398 13.56 -11.69 2.75
N ALA A 399 13.90 -10.42 2.46
CA ALA A 399 13.55 -9.30 3.34
C ALA A 399 12.05 -8.98 3.36
N GLN A 400 11.30 -9.44 2.35
CA GLN A 400 9.87 -9.21 2.23
C GLN A 400 9.02 -10.41 2.66
N VAL A 401 9.57 -11.63 2.53
CA VAL A 401 8.88 -12.91 2.76
C VAL A 401 9.72 -13.80 3.68
N ILE A 402 9.07 -14.39 4.67
CA ILE A 402 9.66 -15.45 5.47
C ILE A 402 9.48 -16.76 4.72
N PHE A 403 10.59 -17.39 4.36
CA PHE A 403 10.57 -18.67 3.66
C PHE A 403 10.36 -19.83 4.63
N PRO A 404 9.76 -20.95 4.18
CA PRO A 404 9.75 -22.20 4.93
C PRO A 404 11.17 -22.62 5.33
N GLY A 405 11.38 -22.83 6.63
CA GLY A 405 12.68 -23.18 7.20
C GLY A 405 13.63 -22.00 7.48
N ASP A 406 13.23 -20.76 7.21
CA ASP A 406 14.02 -19.55 7.53
C ASP A 406 13.90 -19.18 9.01
N LYS A 407 14.84 -18.37 9.49
CA LYS A 407 14.83 -17.82 10.84
C LYS A 407 13.96 -16.54 10.92
N PHE A 408 13.21 -16.47 12.01
CA PHE A 408 12.53 -15.25 12.43
C PHE A 408 12.57 -15.16 13.95
N ALA A 409 12.94 -14.01 14.49
CA ALA A 409 13.21 -13.82 15.91
C ALA A 409 14.17 -14.94 16.43
N ASP A 410 13.82 -15.63 17.50
CA ASP A 410 14.65 -16.68 18.12
C ASP A 410 14.39 -18.09 17.59
N GLY A 411 13.56 -18.25 16.54
CA GLY A 411 13.13 -19.56 16.07
C GLY A 411 13.27 -19.78 14.57
N VAL A 412 13.05 -21.03 14.18
CA VAL A 412 12.92 -21.46 12.78
C VAL A 412 11.44 -21.54 12.43
N VAL A 413 11.06 -21.01 11.28
CA VAL A 413 9.68 -21.08 10.78
C VAL A 413 9.51 -22.42 10.05
N ASP A 414 9.27 -23.46 10.85
CA ASP A 414 9.05 -24.82 10.36
C ASP A 414 7.66 -24.91 9.71
N MET A 415 7.63 -24.69 8.40
CA MET A 415 6.42 -24.62 7.61
C MET A 415 6.45 -25.67 6.50
N TRP A 416 5.56 -26.65 6.58
CA TRP A 416 5.18 -27.54 5.49
C TRP A 416 3.71 -27.87 5.60
N ALA A 417 3.04 -28.06 4.46
CA ALA A 417 1.59 -28.15 4.39
C ALA A 417 1.07 -29.54 4.76
N GLY A 418 1.85 -30.56 4.44
CA GLY A 418 1.50 -31.96 4.67
C GLY A 418 2.66 -32.90 4.43
N SER A 419 2.44 -34.19 4.68
CA SER A 419 3.41 -35.24 4.47
C SER A 419 2.93 -36.28 3.48
N TYR A 420 3.73 -36.51 2.44
CA TYR A 420 3.50 -37.58 1.45
C TYR A 420 4.00 -38.91 1.95
N ILE A 421 3.14 -39.93 1.96
CA ILE A 421 3.40 -41.30 2.48
C ILE A 421 3.40 -42.37 1.37
N GLY A 422 3.20 -41.96 0.12
CA GLY A 422 3.18 -42.86 -1.03
C GLY A 422 4.57 -43.29 -1.49
N SER A 423 4.61 -44.00 -2.59
CA SER A 423 5.85 -44.53 -3.18
C SER A 423 6.63 -43.48 -3.96
N LEU A 424 7.95 -43.63 -4.05
CA LEU A 424 8.77 -42.84 -4.95
C LEU A 424 8.74 -43.40 -6.39
N PRO A 425 8.88 -42.55 -7.42
CA PRO A 425 9.03 -41.09 -7.34
C PRO A 425 7.69 -40.41 -7.04
N VAL A 426 7.73 -39.20 -6.44
CA VAL A 426 6.54 -38.38 -6.27
C VAL A 426 6.27 -37.65 -7.59
N THR A 427 5.15 -37.92 -8.19
CA THR A 427 4.64 -37.23 -9.38
C THR A 427 3.56 -36.23 -8.97
N HIS A 428 2.77 -35.72 -9.90
CA HIS A 428 1.70 -34.74 -9.58
C HIS A 428 0.79 -35.23 -8.44
N LEU A 429 0.55 -34.35 -7.47
CA LEU A 429 -0.32 -34.64 -6.31
C LEU A 429 -1.81 -34.54 -6.64
N MET A 430 -2.16 -33.74 -7.62
CA MET A 430 -3.52 -33.51 -8.06
C MET A 430 -3.71 -33.98 -9.51
N ASN A 431 -4.88 -34.50 -9.84
CA ASN A 431 -5.21 -34.92 -11.21
C ASN A 431 -5.44 -33.71 -12.16
N ASP A 432 -5.72 -32.55 -11.61
CA ASP A 432 -6.04 -31.36 -12.37
C ASP A 432 -5.74 -30.11 -11.53
N TYR A 433 -4.87 -29.25 -12.03
CA TYR A 433 -4.49 -27.96 -11.45
C TYR A 433 -5.28 -26.79 -12.05
N SER A 434 -6.34 -27.05 -12.81
CA SER A 434 -7.18 -26.00 -13.36
C SER A 434 -7.89 -25.22 -12.25
N TYR A 435 -8.22 -23.98 -12.56
CA TYR A 435 -8.86 -23.06 -11.64
C TYR A 435 -10.09 -23.62 -10.93
N GLY A 436 -10.95 -24.38 -11.65
CA GLY A 436 -12.18 -24.96 -11.10
C GLY A 436 -11.94 -26.14 -10.13
N ASN A 437 -10.78 -26.77 -10.20
CA ASN A 437 -10.43 -27.96 -9.42
C ASN A 437 -9.45 -27.71 -8.28
N ALA A 438 -8.95 -26.48 -8.16
CA ALA A 438 -8.09 -26.12 -7.04
C ALA A 438 -8.79 -26.43 -5.69
N PRO A 439 -8.09 -27.00 -4.71
CA PRO A 439 -8.68 -27.31 -3.40
C PRO A 439 -9.15 -26.02 -2.73
N GLN A 440 -10.34 -26.06 -2.15
CA GLN A 440 -10.93 -24.89 -1.44
C GLN A 440 -10.23 -24.55 -0.11
N SER A 441 -9.49 -25.44 0.38
CA SER A 441 -8.53 -25.38 1.48
C SER A 441 -7.69 -26.65 1.30
N PHE A 442 -6.64 -26.83 2.07
CA PHE A 442 -5.91 -28.09 2.09
C PHE A 442 -6.89 -29.24 2.41
N THR A 443 -7.55 -29.80 1.40
CA THR A 443 -8.47 -30.91 1.57
C THR A 443 -7.83 -32.18 1.03
N GLU A 444 -7.73 -33.20 1.86
CA GLU A 444 -7.16 -34.50 1.48
C GLU A 444 -7.81 -35.08 0.20
N SER A 445 -9.11 -34.83 0.00
CA SER A 445 -9.84 -35.32 -1.17
C SER A 445 -9.34 -34.80 -2.52
N LYS A 446 -8.61 -33.69 -2.56
CA LYS A 446 -8.02 -33.15 -3.78
C LYS A 446 -6.63 -33.67 -4.06
N TYR A 447 -5.91 -34.08 -3.03
CA TYR A 447 -4.54 -34.59 -3.11
C TYR A 447 -4.42 -36.12 -3.15
N GLY A 448 -5.52 -36.83 -2.91
CA GLY A 448 -5.49 -38.29 -2.79
C GLY A 448 -5.04 -38.80 -1.41
N ASP A 449 -5.06 -40.14 -1.26
CA ASP A 449 -4.87 -40.82 0.03
C ASP A 449 -3.41 -40.85 0.49
N ASP A 450 -2.46 -40.56 -0.40
CA ASP A 450 -1.04 -40.58 -0.11
C ASP A 450 -0.54 -39.33 0.62
N LEU A 451 -1.40 -38.33 0.84
CA LEU A 451 -1.05 -37.09 1.51
C LEU A 451 -1.76 -36.96 2.86
N VAL A 452 -1.00 -36.86 3.93
CA VAL A 452 -1.51 -36.66 5.30
C VAL A 452 -1.38 -35.20 5.70
N LEU A 453 -2.51 -34.58 6.10
CA LEU A 453 -2.61 -33.18 6.52
C LEU A 453 -3.20 -33.08 7.93
N SER A 454 -2.66 -32.22 8.79
CA SER A 454 -3.28 -31.91 10.09
C SER A 454 -4.41 -30.89 9.92
N ASN A 455 -5.45 -30.97 10.76
CA ASN A 455 -6.58 -30.05 10.71
C ASN A 455 -6.23 -28.71 11.39
N SER A 456 -5.50 -28.77 12.48
CA SER A 456 -5.13 -27.61 13.29
C SER A 456 -3.89 -27.93 14.14
N PRO A 457 -3.26 -26.95 14.78
CA PRO A 457 -2.16 -27.19 15.73
C PRO A 457 -2.54 -28.02 16.96
N THR A 458 -3.85 -28.19 17.22
CA THR A 458 -4.36 -29.02 18.32
C THR A 458 -4.85 -30.40 17.86
N GLU A 459 -5.03 -30.60 16.57
CA GLU A 459 -5.44 -31.85 15.93
C GLU A 459 -4.30 -32.40 15.06
N VAL A 460 -3.12 -32.52 15.66
CA VAL A 460 -1.91 -32.94 14.97
C VAL A 460 -1.99 -34.43 14.56
N LYS A 461 -1.51 -34.68 13.33
CA LYS A 461 -1.25 -36.03 12.82
C LYS A 461 0.26 -36.26 12.71
N TYR A 462 0.65 -37.52 12.75
CA TYR A 462 2.01 -37.97 12.57
C TYR A 462 2.07 -38.96 11.41
N VAL A 463 3.23 -39.02 10.79
CA VAL A 463 3.58 -40.04 9.80
C VAL A 463 4.87 -40.73 10.24
N THR A 464 5.03 -42.01 9.88
CA THR A 464 6.29 -42.68 10.09
C THR A 464 7.20 -42.44 8.90
N ASP A 465 8.40 -41.93 9.14
CA ASP A 465 9.38 -41.69 8.10
C ASP A 465 10.14 -42.94 7.68
N TYR A 466 10.98 -42.83 6.66
CA TYR A 466 11.80 -43.93 6.12
C TYR A 466 12.81 -44.51 7.14
N THR A 467 13.08 -43.82 8.24
CA THR A 467 13.95 -44.29 9.32
C THR A 467 13.18 -45.01 10.43
N GLY A 468 11.84 -45.00 10.36
CA GLY A 468 10.95 -45.56 11.36
C GLY A 468 10.60 -44.60 12.50
N ASN A 469 10.98 -43.35 12.42
CA ASN A 469 10.64 -42.33 13.39
C ASN A 469 9.29 -41.65 13.07
N GLU A 470 8.62 -41.16 14.11
CA GLU A 470 7.45 -40.33 13.96
C GLU A 470 7.85 -38.91 13.55
N HIS A 471 7.20 -38.39 12.52
CA HIS A 471 7.34 -37.02 12.01
C HIS A 471 5.99 -36.34 11.95
N LEU A 472 5.92 -35.02 12.25
CA LEU A 472 4.69 -34.24 12.13
C LEU A 472 4.20 -34.22 10.68
N ALA A 473 2.94 -34.50 10.48
CA ALA A 473 2.34 -34.44 9.13
C ALA A 473 2.34 -33.02 8.55
N THR A 474 2.04 -32.03 9.37
CA THR A 474 2.07 -30.60 9.02
C THR A 474 3.04 -29.89 9.95
N GLY A 475 3.83 -28.96 9.40
CA GLY A 475 4.81 -28.19 10.17
C GLY A 475 4.16 -27.31 11.25
N PRO A 476 4.85 -27.03 12.37
CA PRO A 476 4.30 -26.23 13.47
C PRO A 476 3.81 -24.83 13.05
N CYS A 477 4.44 -24.22 12.05
CA CYS A 477 4.05 -22.94 11.47
C CYS A 477 3.28 -23.11 10.14
N GLY A 478 2.96 -24.34 9.77
CA GLY A 478 2.42 -24.66 8.45
C GLY A 478 0.98 -24.22 8.24
N PRO A 479 0.54 -24.25 6.97
CA PRO A 479 -0.85 -24.08 6.66
C PRO A 479 -1.63 -25.32 7.07
N TYR A 480 -2.50 -25.18 8.07
CA TYR A 480 -3.34 -26.26 8.55
C TYR A 480 -4.65 -26.32 7.76
N ARG A 481 -5.16 -27.54 7.57
CA ARG A 481 -6.40 -27.79 6.89
C ARG A 481 -7.58 -27.06 7.56
N GLY A 482 -8.19 -26.12 6.85
CA GLY A 482 -9.39 -25.42 7.32
C GLY A 482 -9.20 -24.45 8.47
N TRP A 483 -7.97 -24.19 8.88
CA TRP A 483 -7.69 -23.20 9.92
C TRP A 483 -7.33 -21.85 9.34
N GLY A 484 -8.15 -20.80 9.63
CA GLY A 484 -7.99 -19.45 9.11
C GLY A 484 -6.79 -18.65 9.62
N GLU A 485 -6.05 -19.14 10.64
CA GLU A 485 -4.93 -18.41 11.25
C GLU A 485 -3.55 -18.93 10.82
N SER A 486 -3.54 -19.82 9.83
CA SER A 486 -2.32 -20.38 9.25
C SER A 486 -1.89 -19.63 7.99
N GLY A 487 -0.65 -19.80 7.58
CA GLY A 487 -0.11 -19.26 6.33
C GLY A 487 -0.76 -19.89 5.09
N VAL A 488 -1.92 -19.41 4.71
CA VAL A 488 -2.81 -20.02 3.69
C VAL A 488 -2.18 -20.16 2.30
N THR A 489 -1.04 -19.53 2.03
CA THR A 489 -0.30 -19.65 0.76
C THR A 489 0.98 -20.46 0.89
N GLY A 490 1.31 -20.99 2.07
CA GLY A 490 2.61 -21.59 2.36
C GLY A 490 3.74 -20.59 2.63
N LEU A 491 3.43 -19.29 2.65
CA LEU A 491 4.37 -18.19 2.86
C LEU A 491 3.80 -17.19 3.88
N VAL A 492 4.67 -16.47 4.56
CA VAL A 492 4.33 -15.42 5.53
C VAL A 492 5.10 -14.14 5.20
N THR A 493 4.49 -12.98 5.37
CA THR A 493 5.19 -11.71 5.20
C THR A 493 6.28 -11.51 6.25
N ARG A 494 7.42 -10.92 5.84
CA ARG A 494 8.47 -10.44 6.74
C ARG A 494 8.48 -8.92 6.82
N LYS A 495 8.19 -8.27 5.70
CA LYS A 495 8.26 -6.80 5.63
C LYS A 495 7.37 -6.17 6.70
N TRP A 496 7.89 -5.15 7.35
CA TRP A 496 7.28 -4.43 8.47
C TRP A 496 7.21 -5.20 9.80
N LEU A 497 7.62 -6.46 9.88
CA LEU A 497 7.76 -7.11 11.18
C LEU A 497 8.97 -6.55 11.93
N ASP A 498 8.80 -6.29 13.23
CA ASP A 498 9.92 -5.82 14.06
C ASP A 498 11.00 -6.91 14.13
N PRO A 499 12.24 -6.65 13.69
CA PRO A 499 13.33 -7.62 13.79
C PRO A 499 13.64 -8.05 15.23
N ASN A 500 13.27 -7.22 16.22
CA ASN A 500 13.42 -7.53 17.65
C ASN A 500 12.18 -8.17 18.26
N PHE A 501 11.14 -8.35 17.52
CA PHE A 501 9.84 -8.93 17.84
C PHE A 501 9.49 -8.96 19.34
N ARG A 502 8.72 -8.00 19.79
CA ARG A 502 8.36 -7.84 21.21
C ARG A 502 7.16 -8.70 21.67
N GLY A 503 6.70 -9.56 20.80
CA GLY A 503 5.53 -10.42 21.02
C GLY A 503 4.29 -9.95 20.29
N GLY A 504 3.44 -10.90 19.92
CA GLY A 504 2.27 -10.70 19.07
C GLY A 504 1.07 -10.11 19.80
N ARG A 505 1.19 -8.94 20.40
CA ARG A 505 0.03 -8.22 20.96
C ARG A 505 -0.33 -7.00 20.13
N GLU A 506 -1.62 -6.76 20.03
CA GLU A 506 -2.12 -5.44 19.72
C GLU A 506 -1.58 -4.42 20.73
N GLY A 507 -1.15 -3.27 20.23
CA GLY A 507 -0.73 -2.17 21.09
C GLY A 507 0.67 -2.26 21.66
N VAL A 508 1.55 -3.10 21.10
CA VAL A 508 2.96 -3.15 21.50
C VAL A 508 3.94 -2.74 20.39
N CYS A 509 3.50 -2.73 19.13
CA CYS A 509 4.34 -2.37 18.00
C CYS A 509 4.46 -0.84 17.90
N ASP A 510 5.69 -0.36 17.79
CA ASP A 510 6.01 1.07 17.63
C ASP A 510 6.92 1.30 16.41
N GLN A 511 7.02 0.33 15.52
CA GLN A 511 7.75 0.50 14.28
C GLN A 511 7.09 1.59 13.41
N PRO A 512 7.86 2.54 12.88
CA PRO A 512 7.32 3.61 12.05
C PRO A 512 6.81 3.07 10.72
N TYR A 513 5.78 3.70 10.16
CA TYR A 513 5.35 3.44 8.78
C TYR A 513 6.00 4.48 7.86
N ILE A 514 6.75 4.02 6.87
CA ILE A 514 7.40 4.89 5.90
C ILE A 514 6.39 5.21 4.80
N LEU A 515 5.97 6.48 4.75
CA LEU A 515 4.98 6.98 3.79
C LEU A 515 5.58 7.29 2.43
N MET A 516 6.86 7.68 2.41
CA MET A 516 7.63 7.98 1.20
C MET A 516 9.10 7.73 1.45
N ARG A 517 9.77 7.08 0.52
CA ARG A 517 11.21 6.81 0.57
C ARG A 517 11.88 7.03 -0.79
N TYR A 518 13.20 7.21 -0.76
CA TYR A 518 13.98 7.61 -1.92
C TYR A 518 13.91 6.63 -3.10
N ALA A 519 13.78 5.32 -2.84
CA ALA A 519 13.60 4.34 -3.90
C ALA A 519 12.32 4.59 -4.73
N GLU A 520 11.24 5.08 -4.12
CA GLU A 520 10.02 5.44 -4.85
C GLU A 520 10.29 6.62 -5.80
N VAL A 521 11.03 7.64 -5.35
CA VAL A 521 11.42 8.78 -6.20
C VAL A 521 12.24 8.35 -7.41
N LEU A 522 13.18 7.42 -7.22
CA LEU A 522 13.97 6.83 -8.31
C LEU A 522 13.08 6.10 -9.34
N LEU A 523 12.10 5.36 -8.86
CA LEU A 523 11.14 4.64 -9.70
C LEU A 523 10.16 5.58 -10.41
N ASP A 524 9.73 6.64 -9.76
CA ASP A 524 8.87 7.67 -10.37
C ASP A 524 9.62 8.40 -11.51
N ALA A 525 10.89 8.76 -11.29
CA ALA A 525 11.73 9.34 -12.33
C ALA A 525 11.91 8.38 -13.52
N ALA A 526 12.18 7.10 -13.23
CA ALA A 526 12.41 6.10 -14.26
C ALA A 526 11.14 5.86 -15.11
N GLU A 527 9.99 5.72 -14.48
CA GLU A 527 8.73 5.50 -15.20
C GLU A 527 8.33 6.73 -16.02
N ALA A 528 8.41 7.92 -15.45
CA ALA A 528 8.11 9.16 -16.17
C ALA A 528 9.04 9.37 -17.37
N ALA A 529 10.33 9.09 -17.22
CA ALA A 529 11.31 9.19 -18.31
C ALA A 529 10.99 8.25 -19.48
N VAL A 530 10.65 6.99 -19.18
CA VAL A 530 10.28 6.02 -20.22
C VAL A 530 8.97 6.41 -20.90
N GLU A 531 7.95 6.84 -20.14
CA GLU A 531 6.65 7.28 -20.68
C GLU A 531 6.79 8.52 -21.60
N LEU A 532 7.59 9.50 -21.20
CA LEU A 532 7.92 10.67 -22.02
C LEU A 532 8.66 10.28 -23.30
N SER A 533 9.65 9.40 -23.19
CA SER A 533 10.41 8.92 -24.36
C SER A 533 9.52 8.16 -25.34
N MET A 534 8.63 7.28 -24.85
CA MET A 534 7.62 6.60 -25.67
C MET A 534 6.68 7.57 -26.39
N ALA A 535 6.38 8.70 -25.75
CA ALA A 535 5.53 9.75 -26.32
C ALA A 535 6.29 10.72 -27.24
N GLY A 536 7.59 10.49 -27.48
CA GLY A 536 8.45 11.36 -28.31
C GLY A 536 8.71 12.74 -27.71
N VAL A 537 8.61 12.89 -26.38
CA VAL A 537 8.82 14.15 -25.67
C VAL A 537 10.30 14.25 -25.30
N SER A 538 10.92 15.39 -25.60
CA SER A 538 12.29 15.70 -25.16
C SER A 538 12.33 15.92 -23.64
N SER A 539 13.53 15.74 -23.07
CA SER A 539 13.72 15.97 -21.63
C SER A 539 13.23 17.35 -21.19
N PRO A 540 12.35 17.42 -20.17
CA PRO A 540 11.77 18.69 -19.77
C PRO A 540 12.70 19.58 -18.94
N ASP A 541 13.85 19.05 -18.49
CA ASP A 541 14.88 19.77 -17.70
C ASP A 541 16.27 19.75 -18.37
N GLY A 542 16.37 19.19 -19.58
CA GLY A 542 17.61 19.10 -20.35
C GLY A 542 18.56 17.97 -19.94
N SER A 543 18.22 17.16 -18.93
CA SER A 543 19.00 15.98 -18.54
C SER A 543 18.85 14.83 -19.55
N ASN A 544 19.72 13.83 -19.50
CA ASN A 544 19.52 12.58 -20.22
C ASN A 544 18.57 11.67 -19.42
N MET A 545 17.25 11.85 -19.62
CA MET A 545 16.25 11.19 -18.80
C MET A 545 16.28 9.66 -18.83
N LEU A 546 16.68 9.04 -19.95
CA LEU A 546 16.81 7.57 -20.04
C LEU A 546 18.06 7.06 -19.34
N GLU A 547 19.11 7.86 -19.26
CA GLU A 547 20.28 7.54 -18.45
C GLU A 547 19.97 7.62 -16.96
N VAL A 548 19.25 8.68 -16.52
CA VAL A 548 18.74 8.80 -15.16
C VAL A 548 17.87 7.58 -14.81
N ALA A 549 16.94 7.22 -15.68
CA ALA A 549 16.09 6.05 -15.49
C ALA A 549 16.88 4.74 -15.39
N THR A 550 17.85 4.55 -16.27
CA THR A 550 18.71 3.35 -16.28
C THR A 550 19.53 3.25 -15.00
N GLN A 551 20.12 4.37 -14.56
CA GLN A 551 20.91 4.40 -13.33
C GLN A 551 20.05 4.14 -12.09
N ALA A 552 18.85 4.73 -12.02
CA ALA A 552 17.92 4.51 -10.94
C ALA A 552 17.58 3.01 -10.75
N ILE A 553 17.26 2.31 -11.84
CA ILE A 553 16.99 0.86 -11.79
C ILE A 553 18.24 0.06 -11.41
N LYS A 554 19.43 0.44 -11.92
CA LYS A 554 20.69 -0.22 -11.54
C LYS A 554 21.00 -0.07 -10.05
N ASP A 555 20.83 1.13 -9.49
CA ASP A 555 21.11 1.41 -8.07
C ASP A 555 20.19 0.62 -7.15
N ILE A 556 18.89 0.54 -7.50
CA ILE A 556 17.90 -0.27 -6.77
C ILE A 556 18.28 -1.75 -6.82
N ARG A 557 18.61 -2.29 -8.01
CA ARG A 557 18.96 -3.69 -8.17
C ARG A 557 20.27 -4.05 -7.47
N GLU A 558 21.26 -3.16 -7.52
CA GLU A 558 22.51 -3.35 -6.79
C GLU A 558 22.26 -3.48 -5.29
N ARG A 559 21.52 -2.51 -4.68
CA ARG A 559 21.17 -2.56 -3.26
C ARG A 559 20.35 -3.79 -2.89
N ALA A 560 19.46 -4.23 -3.79
CA ALA A 560 18.57 -5.38 -3.60
C ALA A 560 19.28 -6.74 -3.71
N GLY A 561 20.53 -6.78 -4.19
CA GLY A 561 21.23 -8.02 -4.56
C GLY A 561 20.62 -8.73 -5.77
N ALA A 562 19.98 -7.97 -6.66
CA ALA A 562 19.33 -8.49 -7.85
C ALA A 562 20.26 -8.46 -9.07
N ASP A 563 19.95 -9.28 -10.09
CA ASP A 563 20.66 -9.28 -11.35
C ASP A 563 20.62 -7.89 -12.00
N GLN A 564 21.77 -7.42 -12.49
CA GLN A 564 21.90 -6.12 -13.10
C GLN A 564 21.29 -6.07 -14.52
N LEU A 565 20.86 -4.88 -14.93
CA LEU A 565 20.41 -4.65 -16.29
C LEU A 565 21.56 -4.95 -17.29
N THR A 566 21.28 -5.77 -18.27
CA THR A 566 22.23 -6.09 -19.36
C THR A 566 22.27 -5.01 -20.44
N LYS A 567 21.24 -4.17 -20.51
CA LYS A 567 21.10 -3.06 -21.47
C LYS A 567 20.49 -1.84 -20.78
N SER A 568 20.79 -0.66 -21.33
CA SER A 568 20.13 0.58 -20.92
C SER A 568 18.65 0.55 -21.31
N LEU A 569 17.82 1.26 -20.52
CA LEU A 569 16.42 1.48 -20.85
C LEU A 569 16.28 2.36 -22.10
N THR A 570 15.23 2.12 -22.84
CA THR A 570 14.85 2.82 -24.07
C THR A 570 13.40 3.30 -23.95
N GLY A 571 12.95 4.10 -24.93
CA GLY A 571 11.54 4.55 -24.97
C GLY A 571 10.64 3.50 -25.62
N ASP A 572 10.52 2.34 -25.02
CA ASP A 572 9.72 1.23 -25.51
C ASP A 572 8.96 0.49 -24.41
N GLU A 573 8.07 -0.40 -24.83
CA GLU A 573 7.23 -1.18 -23.92
C GLU A 573 8.03 -2.14 -23.03
N ALA A 574 9.12 -2.72 -23.57
CA ALA A 574 9.97 -3.61 -22.80
C ALA A 574 10.62 -2.87 -21.62
N SER A 575 11.12 -1.65 -21.84
CA SER A 575 11.67 -0.79 -20.81
C SER A 575 10.62 -0.38 -19.78
N ARG A 576 9.40 -0.04 -20.21
CA ARG A 576 8.28 0.24 -19.33
C ARG A 576 7.97 -0.95 -18.40
N ASN A 577 7.95 -2.15 -18.95
CA ASN A 577 7.67 -3.37 -18.20
C ASN A 577 8.79 -3.68 -17.20
N ILE A 578 10.06 -3.44 -17.54
CA ILE A 578 11.18 -3.54 -16.60
C ILE A 578 10.98 -2.59 -15.41
N VAL A 579 10.65 -1.32 -15.64
CA VAL A 579 10.45 -0.34 -14.56
C VAL A 579 9.25 -0.72 -13.70
N ARG A 580 8.11 -1.09 -14.29
CA ARG A 580 6.91 -1.51 -13.56
C ARG A 580 7.15 -2.77 -12.72
N ARG A 581 7.88 -3.75 -13.27
CA ARG A 581 8.24 -4.96 -12.52
C ARG A 581 9.18 -4.63 -11.36
N GLU A 582 10.18 -3.77 -11.58
CA GLU A 582 11.08 -3.34 -10.51
C GLU A 582 10.33 -2.59 -9.40
N ARG A 583 9.39 -1.71 -9.78
CA ARG A 583 8.52 -1.00 -8.82
C ARG A 583 7.69 -1.99 -7.98
N ARG A 584 7.11 -3.01 -8.59
CA ARG A 584 6.36 -4.06 -7.90
C ARG A 584 7.22 -4.86 -6.92
N LYS A 585 8.47 -5.16 -7.28
CA LYS A 585 9.43 -5.85 -6.42
C LYS A 585 9.89 -4.97 -5.26
N GLU A 586 10.21 -3.72 -5.53
CA GLU A 586 10.81 -2.81 -4.57
C GLU A 586 9.80 -2.29 -3.53
N LEU A 587 8.65 -1.83 -3.98
CA LEU A 587 7.62 -1.21 -3.15
C LEU A 587 6.56 -2.20 -2.63
N ALA A 588 6.83 -3.51 -2.74
CA ALA A 588 5.90 -4.53 -2.27
C ALA A 588 5.53 -4.31 -0.79
N PHE A 589 4.27 -4.53 -0.45
CA PHE A 589 3.68 -4.36 0.89
C PHE A 589 3.73 -2.92 1.46
N GLU A 590 3.93 -1.91 0.59
CA GLU A 590 3.91 -0.49 0.96
C GLU A 590 2.62 0.22 0.48
N HIS A 591 1.58 -0.52 0.16
CA HIS A 591 0.29 -0.07 -0.37
C HIS A 591 0.33 0.56 -1.78
N GLN A 592 1.52 0.65 -2.40
CA GLN A 592 1.67 1.27 -3.72
C GLN A 592 1.05 0.44 -4.85
N ALA A 593 1.13 -0.88 -4.76
CA ALA A 593 0.67 -1.79 -5.81
C ALA A 593 -0.80 -1.60 -6.19
N LYS A 594 -1.67 -1.35 -5.21
CA LYS A 594 -3.11 -1.06 -5.43
C LYS A 594 -3.30 0.13 -6.37
N TRP A 595 -2.55 1.19 -6.13
CA TRP A 595 -2.66 2.43 -6.88
C TRP A 595 -1.96 2.35 -8.24
N ASP A 596 -0.83 1.65 -8.32
CA ASP A 596 -0.10 1.39 -9.56
C ASP A 596 -0.95 0.58 -10.54
N LEU A 597 -1.53 -0.53 -10.11
CA LEU A 597 -2.41 -1.36 -10.95
C LEU A 597 -3.64 -0.57 -11.42
N ARG A 598 -4.18 0.32 -10.57
CA ARG A 598 -5.28 1.21 -10.92
C ARG A 598 -4.87 2.22 -11.98
N ARG A 599 -3.78 2.99 -11.77
CA ARG A 599 -3.36 4.01 -12.73
C ARG A 599 -2.90 3.43 -14.07
N TRP A 600 -2.36 2.22 -14.09
CA TRP A 600 -2.01 1.50 -15.32
C TRP A 600 -3.22 0.90 -16.03
N ARG A 601 -4.40 0.86 -15.41
CA ARG A 601 -5.64 0.26 -15.93
C ARG A 601 -5.47 -1.21 -16.32
N VAL A 602 -4.82 -2.02 -15.48
CA VAL A 602 -4.49 -3.42 -15.78
C VAL A 602 -5.24 -4.46 -14.93
N GLN A 603 -6.07 -4.04 -13.96
CA GLN A 603 -6.72 -4.98 -13.04
C GLN A 603 -7.95 -5.69 -13.65
N HIS A 604 -8.65 -5.06 -14.60
CA HIS A 604 -9.88 -5.60 -15.21
C HIS A 604 -9.64 -6.54 -16.38
N TYR A 605 -8.38 -6.82 -16.74
CA TYR A 605 -8.07 -7.53 -17.97
C TYR A 605 -8.53 -8.97 -17.98
N GLU A 606 -9.38 -9.28 -18.96
CA GLU A 606 -9.63 -10.61 -19.46
C GLU A 606 -8.55 -10.97 -20.48
N GLY A 607 -7.55 -11.76 -20.07
CA GLY A 607 -6.61 -12.38 -21.00
C GLY A 607 -5.78 -11.46 -21.90
N ARG A 608 -5.61 -10.19 -21.57
CA ARG A 608 -4.75 -9.27 -22.30
C ARG A 608 -3.35 -9.22 -21.71
N ASP A 609 -2.39 -8.75 -22.54
CA ASP A 609 -0.98 -8.52 -22.21
C ASP A 609 -0.82 -7.36 -21.20
N GLY A 610 -1.46 -7.45 -20.04
CA GLY A 610 -1.24 -6.57 -18.92
C GLY A 610 -0.04 -7.04 -18.12
N PHE A 611 0.33 -6.28 -17.10
CA PHE A 611 1.43 -6.60 -16.17
C PHE A 611 1.43 -8.07 -15.70
N TRP A 612 0.25 -8.65 -15.49
CA TRP A 612 0.08 -10.06 -15.14
C TRP A 612 0.11 -11.01 -16.34
N GLY A 613 -0.19 -10.55 -17.54
CA GLY A 613 -0.13 -11.34 -18.79
C GLY A 613 1.26 -11.82 -19.16
N GLU A 614 2.30 -11.10 -18.74
CA GLU A 614 3.70 -11.51 -18.95
C GLU A 614 4.13 -12.64 -17.99
N ILE A 615 3.45 -12.80 -16.86
CA ILE A 615 3.85 -13.70 -15.78
C ILE A 615 2.94 -14.91 -15.73
N ARG A 616 1.78 -14.88 -16.36
CA ARG A 616 0.73 -15.88 -16.21
C ARG A 616 0.23 -16.45 -17.50
N ASN A 617 -0.10 -17.74 -17.41
CA ASN A 617 -0.97 -18.38 -18.40
C ASN A 617 -2.30 -17.63 -18.46
N LYS A 618 -2.69 -17.22 -19.67
CA LYS A 618 -3.95 -16.51 -19.98
C LYS A 618 -5.19 -17.17 -19.38
N ASP A 619 -5.16 -18.48 -19.19
CA ASP A 619 -6.25 -19.26 -18.64
C ASP A 619 -6.53 -19.02 -17.15
N SER A 620 -5.59 -18.47 -16.40
CA SER A 620 -5.76 -18.13 -14.97
C SER A 620 -6.72 -16.97 -14.74
N PHE A 621 -6.93 -16.11 -15.74
CA PHE A 621 -7.85 -14.98 -15.73
C PHE A 621 -9.05 -15.15 -16.66
N SER A 622 -9.19 -16.31 -17.30
CA SER A 622 -10.11 -16.53 -18.44
C SER A 622 -11.59 -16.61 -18.09
N ASN A 623 -11.98 -16.51 -16.83
CA ASN A 623 -13.38 -16.55 -16.42
C ASN A 623 -13.94 -15.17 -16.07
N GLY A 624 -13.74 -14.19 -16.95
CA GLY A 624 -14.29 -12.85 -16.85
C GLY A 624 -14.05 -12.22 -15.48
N ASN A 625 -13.28 -11.20 -15.35
CA ASN A 625 -13.04 -10.39 -14.15
C ASN A 625 -12.75 -11.12 -12.82
N ASN A 626 -12.86 -12.45 -12.79
CA ASN A 626 -12.64 -13.26 -11.60
C ASN A 626 -11.27 -13.93 -11.67
N TYR A 627 -10.39 -13.66 -10.73
CA TYR A 627 -9.08 -14.30 -10.67
C TYR A 627 -8.73 -14.75 -9.25
N ARG A 628 -7.81 -15.70 -9.15
CA ARG A 628 -7.26 -16.23 -7.90
C ARG A 628 -5.76 -16.25 -7.99
N PHE A 629 -5.13 -16.07 -6.84
CA PHE A 629 -3.69 -16.17 -6.70
C PHE A 629 -3.29 -17.57 -6.24
N ARG A 630 -2.07 -17.97 -6.57
CA ARG A 630 -1.53 -19.27 -6.19
C ARG A 630 -0.75 -19.21 -4.89
N GLY A 631 -0.81 -20.30 -4.13
CA GLY A 631 0.12 -20.56 -3.05
C GLY A 631 1.34 -21.36 -3.53
N LEU A 632 2.39 -21.37 -2.71
CA LEU A 632 3.61 -22.15 -2.88
C LEU A 632 3.78 -23.00 -1.62
N TYR A 633 3.46 -24.28 -1.73
CA TYR A 633 3.29 -25.17 -0.58
C TYR A 633 4.43 -26.17 -0.46
N PRO A 634 5.24 -26.13 0.61
CA PRO A 634 6.19 -27.17 0.90
C PRO A 634 5.50 -28.41 1.47
N PHE A 635 5.93 -29.60 1.05
CA PHE A 635 5.51 -30.89 1.57
C PHE A 635 6.71 -31.70 2.00
N TYR A 636 6.52 -32.51 3.06
CA TYR A 636 7.51 -33.48 3.50
C TYR A 636 7.25 -34.85 2.84
N CYS A 637 8.29 -35.53 2.38
CA CYS A 637 8.19 -36.85 1.81
C CYS A 637 8.71 -37.89 2.84
N ALA A 638 7.82 -38.64 3.44
CA ALA A 638 8.17 -39.65 4.47
C ALA A 638 9.02 -40.78 3.91
N ALA A 639 8.92 -41.11 2.62
CA ALA A 639 9.65 -42.16 1.96
C ALA A 639 11.17 -41.91 1.82
N ASN A 640 11.65 -40.67 1.90
CA ASN A 640 13.06 -40.31 1.74
C ASN A 640 13.55 -39.19 2.68
N GLY A 641 12.67 -38.61 3.50
CA GLY A 641 13.00 -37.53 4.43
C GLY A 641 13.27 -36.18 3.79
N LYS A 642 12.89 -35.96 2.52
CA LYS A 642 13.12 -34.76 1.78
C LYS A 642 11.85 -33.93 1.65
N TYR A 643 12.01 -32.70 1.14
CA TYR A 643 10.91 -31.77 0.90
C TYR A 643 10.76 -31.53 -0.59
N PHE A 644 9.54 -31.21 -1.02
CA PHE A 644 9.22 -30.76 -2.36
C PHE A 644 8.16 -29.68 -2.30
N PHE A 645 7.96 -28.97 -3.38
CA PHE A 645 6.99 -27.87 -3.46
C PHE A 645 5.93 -28.17 -4.49
N ASP A 646 4.72 -27.69 -4.19
CA ASP A 646 3.60 -27.70 -5.11
C ASP A 646 3.00 -26.31 -5.20
N THR A 647 2.48 -25.94 -6.38
CA THR A 647 1.79 -24.67 -6.56
C THR A 647 0.37 -24.90 -7.04
N HIS A 648 -0.59 -24.31 -6.37
CA HIS A 648 -1.97 -24.35 -6.83
C HIS A 648 -2.71 -23.08 -6.44
N PHE A 649 -3.87 -22.86 -7.04
CA PHE A 649 -4.72 -21.73 -6.71
C PHE A 649 -5.12 -21.77 -5.24
N GLN A 650 -4.83 -20.67 -4.54
CA GLN A 650 -5.28 -20.49 -3.19
C GLN A 650 -6.80 -20.31 -3.20
N ASN A 651 -7.50 -21.15 -2.46
CA ASN A 651 -8.92 -21.08 -2.36
C ASN A 651 -9.37 -21.03 -0.89
N MET A 652 -9.48 -19.80 -0.38
CA MET A 652 -10.22 -19.55 0.84
C MET A 652 -11.67 -19.29 0.47
N SER A 653 -12.52 -20.33 0.49
CA SER A 653 -13.95 -20.22 0.23
C SER A 653 -14.32 -19.34 -0.99
N ASP A 654 -15.32 -19.54 -1.70
CA ASP A 654 -15.98 -18.85 -2.81
C ASP A 654 -15.55 -17.41 -3.21
N LYS A 655 -14.47 -16.89 -2.64
CA LYS A 655 -14.01 -15.52 -2.80
C LYS A 655 -13.03 -15.40 -3.96
N GLN A 656 -13.60 -15.14 -5.10
CA GLN A 656 -12.87 -14.74 -6.30
C GLN A 656 -12.71 -13.23 -6.31
N LEU A 657 -11.60 -12.74 -6.79
CA LEU A 657 -11.44 -11.32 -7.03
C LEU A 657 -12.19 -10.95 -8.29
N SER A 658 -13.14 -10.04 -8.17
CA SER A 658 -13.85 -9.46 -9.30
C SER A 658 -13.49 -8.01 -9.42
N TYR A 659 -13.05 -7.57 -10.60
CA TYR A 659 -12.70 -6.19 -10.87
C TYR A 659 -13.27 -5.77 -12.22
N ASN A 660 -14.20 -4.82 -12.19
CA ASN A 660 -14.81 -4.26 -13.40
C ASN A 660 -14.16 -2.91 -13.74
N GLN A 661 -14.33 -2.46 -14.98
CA GLN A 661 -13.79 -1.15 -15.39
C GLN A 661 -14.33 0.00 -14.54
N VAL A 662 -15.58 -0.06 -14.08
CA VAL A 662 -16.18 0.95 -13.20
C VAL A 662 -15.48 1.04 -11.84
N ASP A 663 -14.75 -0.01 -11.42
CA ASP A 663 -14.10 -0.09 -10.11
C ASP A 663 -12.79 0.71 -10.03
N TYR A 664 -12.32 1.26 -11.17
CA TYR A 664 -11.17 2.17 -11.17
C TYR A 664 -11.46 3.49 -10.44
N TYR A 665 -12.72 3.89 -10.35
CA TYR A 665 -13.14 5.03 -9.54
C TYR A 665 -14.11 4.59 -8.47
N PHE A 666 -13.92 5.07 -7.26
CA PHE A 666 -14.79 4.75 -6.13
C PHE A 666 -16.11 5.51 -6.24
N SER A 667 -17.18 4.92 -5.75
CA SER A 667 -18.46 5.62 -5.60
C SER A 667 -18.31 6.79 -4.64
N ILE A 668 -19.00 7.90 -4.95
CA ILE A 668 -19.19 8.98 -3.98
C ILE A 668 -20.13 8.45 -2.88
N PRO A 669 -19.86 8.71 -1.58
CA PRO A 669 -20.74 8.24 -0.52
C PRO A 669 -22.21 8.62 -0.77
N GLY A 670 -23.09 7.63 -0.80
CA GLY A 670 -24.49 7.83 -1.21
C GLY A 670 -25.22 8.89 -0.40
N GLY A 671 -24.87 9.01 0.90
CA GLY A 671 -25.43 10.05 1.78
C GLY A 671 -25.08 11.48 1.33
N GLU A 672 -23.91 11.69 0.76
CA GLU A 672 -23.48 13.00 0.27
C GLU A 672 -24.17 13.34 -1.07
N VAL A 673 -24.34 12.37 -1.94
CA VAL A 673 -25.07 12.53 -3.19
C VAL A 673 -26.53 12.88 -2.96
N VAL A 674 -27.17 12.25 -1.97
CA VAL A 674 -28.60 12.50 -1.65
C VAL A 674 -28.81 13.88 -0.99
N LYS A 675 -27.89 14.31 -0.12
CA LYS A 675 -28.01 15.59 0.60
C LYS A 675 -27.75 16.81 -0.28
N SER A 676 -26.93 16.66 -1.33
CA SER A 676 -26.51 17.80 -2.16
C SER A 676 -27.23 17.83 -3.51
N SER A 677 -27.55 19.04 -3.97
CA SER A 677 -28.14 19.27 -5.30
C SER A 677 -27.10 19.26 -6.41
N VAL A 678 -25.81 19.39 -6.09
CA VAL A 678 -24.70 19.57 -7.04
C VAL A 678 -23.63 18.49 -6.96
N ILE A 679 -23.66 17.60 -5.97
CA ILE A 679 -22.72 16.48 -5.88
C ILE A 679 -23.23 15.31 -6.73
N ASP A 680 -22.52 15.05 -7.80
CA ASP A 680 -22.79 13.94 -8.72
C ASP A 680 -22.22 12.62 -8.19
N GLN A 681 -22.94 11.52 -8.43
CA GLN A 681 -22.38 10.16 -8.29
C GLN A 681 -21.38 9.91 -9.42
N GLN A 682 -20.58 8.84 -9.27
CA GLN A 682 -19.74 8.36 -10.38
C GLN A 682 -20.61 7.96 -11.57
N PRO A 683 -20.19 8.30 -12.79
CA PRO A 683 -20.84 7.81 -13.99
C PRO A 683 -20.89 6.28 -14.00
N ASN A 684 -22.01 5.73 -14.47
CA ASN A 684 -22.26 4.29 -14.57
C ASN A 684 -22.40 3.52 -13.23
N ARG A 685 -22.73 4.26 -12.14
CA ARG A 685 -23.07 3.67 -10.83
C ARG A 685 -24.43 4.11 -10.31
#